data_f2bfc7ba13d5dfdda2f4a7aa88286cad
#
_entry.id   f2bfc7ba13d5dfdda2f4a7aa88286cad
#
_cell.length_a   1.000
_cell.length_b   1.000
_cell.length_c   1.000
_cell.angle_alpha   90.00
_cell.angle_beta   90.00
_cell.angle_gamma   90.00
#
_symmetry.space_group_name_H-M   'P 1'
#
loop_
_entity.id
_entity.type
_entity.pdbx_description
1 polymer ?
#
loop_
_entity_poly.entity_id
_entity_poly.type
_entity_poly.pdbx_seq_one_letter_code
_entity_poly.pdbx_strand_id
1 'polypeptide(L)'
;MSSKLMAAPKIRGDALAVSIAVILGSSFAQAANLPPNSSQTIDGSTPLETWQLQNNASLTGTNAQTLNIAAAAGSTVNLTNSTVTSASGQGITLASAMALLNNTTVISDTGIGIFGARNVQSPGGARISLTNNSMARGLLGGIAGNRFSDISVQNSTVQGTGATSFGVRLLEGSLTASGSSIIGGQNGIIVGNDTVAATVTPSTIILDGTRVEGTTGTSIVVGNAPQTTQALASIEVRNGSTLVSGNNTSLQVSNGASATLLVDNSAVTGNVIVDQDSSGAVTLQNNASLDGDMQNVTTATLNNQAQMRGNVLGAGSVVIDNGSTLTGNLQDIGSASLNNLSRMTGNVTAASGSASSLTLDNGASLTGKVNNVANFSISNQALWQMNDSQSVSNLTLNGGRVRLGSNQEYFQLDVANLSGNGTFEMNTDFNQRITDLLNVTGSASGNHQLLVASSGADPVSDAPIKVVQTTGGSAQFGLVNGPVDVGAFTYGLVKEGEDWYLRPNREVVSTPTRSVMAMFGIGPTVMYGEMSTLINRMGDLRVNGGQSGGWVRSYGNRYSVSGNVLGGSYSQTQSGIAMGVDTPVQIAGERVLLGAFAGYSKSDLDLSRGSSGDIGSTSLGIYGTWLGDSGYYLDTVAKLNHFRNDAKVTLSDGTRTKGNYNNLGASASVEFGKHIELGSDYYIEPFTQWQVAAVQGKDYSLDNGLRADADTTRSMLGKAGMNVGRSMTLANGSKLQPHLTAAVVREFARNN
;
A
#
# COMPACT_ATOMS: atom_id res chain seq x y z
N MET A 1 -33.86 8.10 -22.96
CA MET A 1 -33.69 7.39 -24.27
C MET A 1 -33.68 5.91 -23.95
N SER A 2 -34.61 5.20 -24.56
CA SER A 2 -35.02 3.83 -24.25
C SER A 2 -33.89 2.81 -24.55
N SER A 3 -33.32 2.17 -23.53
CA SER A 3 -32.45 1.02 -23.69
C SER A 3 -33.31 -0.24 -23.78
N LYS A 4 -33.39 -0.82 -24.97
CA LYS A 4 -33.94 -2.15 -25.15
C LYS A 4 -33.09 -3.16 -24.41
N LEU A 5 -33.62 -3.72 -23.32
CA LEU A 5 -33.15 -4.99 -22.77
C LEU A 5 -33.34 -6.04 -23.85
N MET A 6 -32.25 -6.63 -24.35
CA MET A 6 -32.32 -7.87 -25.10
C MET A 6 -32.65 -9.00 -24.11
N ALA A 7 -33.84 -9.53 -24.22
CA ALA A 7 -34.24 -10.74 -23.53
C ALA A 7 -33.34 -11.89 -23.96
N ALA A 8 -32.75 -12.58 -22.97
CA ALA A 8 -32.08 -13.85 -23.20
C ALA A 8 -33.06 -14.86 -23.87
N PRO A 9 -32.58 -15.70 -24.77
CA PRO A 9 -33.45 -16.69 -25.39
C PRO A 9 -33.98 -17.66 -24.33
N LYS A 10 -35.29 -17.73 -24.18
CA LYS A 10 -35.95 -18.78 -23.39
C LYS A 10 -35.56 -20.13 -23.97
N ILE A 11 -34.64 -20.81 -23.33
CA ILE A 11 -34.41 -22.23 -23.59
C ILE A 11 -35.65 -22.95 -23.08
N ARG A 12 -36.42 -23.48 -24.01
CA ARG A 12 -37.52 -24.42 -23.68
C ARG A 12 -36.88 -25.61 -22.98
N GLY A 13 -37.18 -25.77 -21.72
CA GLY A 13 -36.83 -26.94 -20.96
C GLY A 13 -37.63 -28.14 -21.42
N ASP A 14 -37.10 -28.89 -22.35
CA ASP A 14 -37.59 -30.26 -22.52
C ASP A 14 -37.09 -31.03 -21.30
N ALA A 15 -38.02 -31.25 -20.40
CA ALA A 15 -37.84 -32.12 -19.24
C ALA A 15 -37.56 -33.54 -19.74
N LEU A 16 -36.27 -33.90 -19.90
CA LEU A 16 -35.89 -35.29 -20.07
C LEU A 16 -35.96 -35.96 -18.67
N ALA A 17 -37.19 -36.30 -18.27
CA ALA A 17 -37.43 -37.29 -17.26
C ALA A 17 -36.91 -38.63 -17.84
N VAL A 18 -35.66 -38.98 -17.58
CA VAL A 18 -35.14 -40.30 -17.88
C VAL A 18 -35.69 -41.24 -16.81
N SER A 19 -36.91 -41.74 -17.05
CA SER A 19 -37.38 -42.96 -16.44
C SER A 19 -36.38 -44.05 -16.82
N ILE A 20 -35.80 -44.74 -15.86
CA ILE A 20 -35.06 -45.99 -16.11
C ILE A 20 -36.08 -47.05 -16.51
N ALA A 21 -36.48 -47.01 -17.78
CA ALA A 21 -37.09 -48.15 -18.44
C ALA A 21 -35.92 -48.97 -18.98
N VAL A 22 -35.69 -50.12 -18.42
CA VAL A 22 -34.87 -51.16 -19.03
C VAL A 22 -35.50 -51.46 -20.40
N ILE A 23 -34.93 -50.92 -21.49
CA ILE A 23 -35.29 -51.28 -22.84
C ILE A 23 -34.67 -52.65 -23.12
N LEU A 24 -35.43 -53.70 -22.90
CA LEU A 24 -35.22 -55.02 -23.47
C LEU A 24 -35.85 -55.01 -24.84
N GLY A 25 -35.05 -55.01 -25.90
CA GLY A 25 -35.52 -55.32 -27.21
C GLY A 25 -35.02 -54.49 -28.40
N SER A 26 -33.80 -54.73 -28.82
CA SER A 26 -33.35 -54.68 -30.20
C SER A 26 -32.13 -55.59 -30.37
N SER A 27 -32.04 -56.37 -31.43
CA SER A 27 -31.00 -57.35 -31.69
C SER A 27 -29.61 -56.74 -31.81
N PHE A 28 -28.97 -56.56 -30.69
CA PHE A 28 -27.54 -56.22 -30.60
C PHE A 28 -26.75 -57.52 -30.49
N ALA A 29 -25.50 -57.56 -30.97
CA ALA A 29 -24.54 -58.58 -30.63
C ALA A 29 -24.69 -58.90 -29.14
N GLN A 30 -24.80 -60.19 -28.78
CA GLN A 30 -25.11 -60.64 -27.42
C GLN A 30 -24.01 -60.07 -26.49
N ALA A 31 -24.40 -59.18 -25.60
CA ALA A 31 -23.44 -58.60 -24.64
C ALA A 31 -22.85 -59.71 -23.79
N ALA A 32 -21.55 -59.69 -23.54
CA ALA A 32 -20.90 -60.55 -22.59
C ALA A 32 -21.50 -60.27 -21.21
N ASN A 33 -22.25 -61.23 -20.66
CA ASN A 33 -22.94 -61.08 -19.38
C ASN A 33 -22.11 -61.69 -18.26
N LEU A 34 -21.68 -60.89 -17.29
CA LEU A 34 -20.95 -61.33 -16.16
C LEU A 34 -21.92 -61.59 -15.00
N PRO A 35 -22.12 -62.86 -14.58
CA PRO A 35 -23.08 -63.21 -13.53
C PRO A 35 -22.80 -62.54 -12.17
N PRO A 36 -23.80 -62.50 -11.25
CA PRO A 36 -23.60 -61.97 -9.93
C PRO A 36 -22.44 -62.62 -9.19
N ASN A 37 -21.64 -61.79 -8.45
CA ASN A 37 -20.50 -62.25 -7.63
C ASN A 37 -19.38 -62.96 -8.42
N SER A 38 -19.32 -62.78 -9.75
CA SER A 38 -18.27 -63.37 -10.60
C SER A 38 -17.22 -62.30 -10.98
N SER A 39 -16.07 -62.79 -11.44
CA SER A 39 -14.98 -61.95 -11.90
C SER A 39 -14.48 -62.39 -13.30
N GLN A 40 -14.11 -61.42 -14.10
CA GLN A 40 -13.51 -61.63 -15.42
C GLN A 40 -12.31 -60.70 -15.62
N THR A 41 -11.25 -61.25 -16.19
CA THR A 41 -10.09 -60.45 -16.64
C THR A 41 -10.10 -60.38 -18.16
N ILE A 42 -9.81 -59.18 -18.67
CA ILE A 42 -9.71 -58.90 -20.14
C ILE A 42 -8.37 -58.22 -20.43
N ASP A 43 -7.84 -58.45 -21.64
CA ASP A 43 -6.59 -57.87 -22.11
C ASP A 43 -6.64 -57.52 -23.59
N GLY A 44 -5.50 -57.16 -24.21
CA GLY A 44 -5.44 -56.80 -25.61
C GLY A 44 -5.79 -57.94 -26.62
N SER A 45 -5.91 -59.19 -26.17
CA SER A 45 -6.33 -60.34 -26.96
C SER A 45 -7.82 -60.63 -26.83
N THR A 46 -8.50 -60.02 -25.87
CA THR A 46 -9.95 -60.18 -25.66
C THR A 46 -10.73 -59.56 -26.83
N PRO A 47 -11.70 -60.28 -27.41
CA PRO A 47 -12.54 -59.70 -28.46
C PRO A 47 -13.24 -58.42 -28.02
N LEU A 48 -13.50 -57.53 -29.00
CA LEU A 48 -14.17 -56.27 -28.76
C LEU A 48 -15.68 -56.53 -28.49
N GLU A 49 -16.09 -56.45 -27.21
CA GLU A 49 -17.45 -56.80 -26.77
C GLU A 49 -18.06 -55.75 -25.87
N THR A 50 -19.39 -55.75 -25.74
CA THR A 50 -20.15 -55.00 -24.73
C THR A 50 -20.24 -55.83 -23.46
N TRP A 51 -20.06 -55.23 -22.29
CA TRP A 51 -20.11 -55.91 -21.01
C TRP A 51 -21.31 -55.48 -20.18
N GLN A 52 -22.02 -56.49 -19.63
CA GLN A 52 -23.06 -56.27 -18.63
C GLN A 52 -22.68 -57.01 -17.33
N LEU A 53 -22.31 -56.21 -16.28
CA LEU A 53 -21.95 -56.73 -14.98
C LEU A 53 -23.21 -56.79 -14.09
N GLN A 54 -23.56 -57.97 -13.64
CA GLN A 54 -24.64 -58.17 -12.65
C GLN A 54 -24.13 -57.79 -11.24
N ASN A 55 -25.01 -57.75 -10.23
CA ASN A 55 -24.69 -57.31 -8.89
C ASN A 55 -23.41 -57.96 -8.33
N ASN A 56 -22.53 -57.12 -7.79
CA ASN A 56 -21.24 -57.51 -7.21
C ASN A 56 -20.25 -58.20 -8.17
N ALA A 57 -20.43 -58.09 -9.47
CA ALA A 57 -19.50 -58.65 -10.44
C ALA A 57 -18.25 -57.72 -10.62
N SER A 58 -17.13 -58.31 -10.99
CA SER A 58 -15.87 -57.56 -11.18
C SER A 58 -15.28 -57.80 -12.57
N LEU A 59 -15.07 -56.73 -13.33
CA LEU A 59 -14.36 -56.74 -14.61
C LEU A 59 -13.00 -56.03 -14.44
N THR A 60 -11.91 -56.77 -14.63
CA THR A 60 -10.54 -56.20 -14.60
C THR A 60 -9.91 -56.27 -15.99
N GLY A 61 -9.44 -55.12 -16.51
CA GLY A 61 -8.81 -55.02 -17.81
C GLY A 61 -7.43 -54.40 -17.77
N THR A 62 -6.49 -54.97 -18.52
CA THR A 62 -5.15 -54.40 -18.70
C THR A 62 -4.80 -54.41 -20.19
N ASN A 63 -4.44 -53.24 -20.73
CA ASN A 63 -4.23 -53.03 -22.16
C ASN A 63 -5.43 -53.52 -23.03
N ALA A 64 -6.62 -53.51 -22.46
CA ALA A 64 -7.84 -54.05 -23.09
C ALA A 64 -8.52 -52.97 -23.99
N GLN A 65 -9.16 -53.46 -25.07
CA GLN A 65 -10.11 -52.68 -25.85
C GLN A 65 -11.50 -53.27 -25.71
N THR A 66 -12.49 -52.47 -25.40
CA THR A 66 -13.84 -52.94 -25.22
C THR A 66 -14.88 -51.93 -25.70
N LEU A 67 -16.08 -52.42 -25.98
CA LEU A 67 -17.25 -51.58 -26.22
C LEU A 67 -17.80 -51.08 -24.87
N ASN A 68 -18.99 -50.50 -24.86
CA ASN A 68 -19.65 -49.99 -23.69
C ASN A 68 -19.77 -51.00 -22.54
N ILE A 69 -19.72 -50.50 -21.31
CA ILE A 69 -19.85 -51.33 -20.10
C ILE A 69 -21.04 -50.82 -19.26
N ALA A 70 -21.90 -51.74 -18.84
CA ALA A 70 -22.97 -51.47 -17.89
C ALA A 70 -22.75 -52.31 -16.61
N ALA A 71 -22.67 -51.64 -15.45
CA ALA A 71 -22.39 -52.25 -14.19
C ALA A 71 -23.52 -52.03 -13.17
N ALA A 72 -24.09 -53.14 -12.66
CA ALA A 72 -25.15 -53.12 -11.65
C ALA A 72 -24.56 -52.92 -10.23
N ALA A 73 -25.40 -52.82 -9.21
CA ALA A 73 -25.06 -52.49 -7.85
C ALA A 73 -23.95 -53.38 -7.23
N GLY A 74 -23.00 -52.75 -6.57
CA GLY A 74 -21.86 -53.40 -5.96
C GLY A 74 -20.78 -53.90 -6.92
N SER A 75 -20.99 -53.76 -8.24
CA SER A 75 -20.01 -54.18 -9.24
C SER A 75 -18.82 -53.23 -9.36
N THR A 76 -17.70 -53.79 -9.82
CA THR A 76 -16.45 -53.02 -10.03
C THR A 76 -15.95 -53.18 -11.45
N VAL A 77 -15.65 -52.08 -12.09
CA VAL A 77 -14.93 -51.95 -13.38
C VAL A 77 -13.55 -51.41 -13.09
N ASN A 78 -12.49 -52.18 -13.24
CA ASN A 78 -11.12 -51.79 -12.98
C ASN A 78 -10.28 -51.92 -14.28
N LEU A 79 -9.94 -50.81 -14.89
CA LEU A 79 -9.25 -50.75 -16.18
C LEU A 79 -7.93 -49.99 -16.08
N THR A 80 -6.87 -50.63 -16.61
CA THR A 80 -5.53 -50.03 -16.70
C THR A 80 -5.03 -50.02 -18.12
N ASN A 81 -4.48 -48.91 -18.62
CA ASN A 81 -4.00 -48.77 -19.98
C ASN A 81 -5.01 -49.17 -21.06
N SER A 82 -6.28 -48.98 -20.84
CA SER A 82 -7.35 -49.60 -21.62
C SER A 82 -8.18 -48.55 -22.36
N THR A 83 -8.98 -48.99 -23.35
CA THR A 83 -9.89 -48.13 -24.09
C THR A 83 -11.30 -48.72 -24.09
N VAL A 84 -12.28 -47.87 -23.77
CA VAL A 84 -13.72 -48.18 -23.89
C VAL A 84 -14.30 -47.26 -24.97
N THR A 85 -14.94 -47.82 -25.99
CA THR A 85 -15.58 -47.05 -27.06
C THR A 85 -17.06 -47.42 -27.18
N SER A 86 -17.90 -46.40 -27.32
CA SER A 86 -19.33 -46.58 -27.52
C SER A 86 -19.80 -45.75 -28.73
N ALA A 87 -20.19 -46.42 -29.78
CA ALA A 87 -20.77 -45.76 -30.95
C ALA A 87 -22.22 -45.26 -30.72
N SER A 88 -22.90 -45.80 -29.71
CA SER A 88 -24.26 -45.41 -29.34
C SER A 88 -24.48 -45.56 -27.82
N GLY A 89 -25.09 -44.53 -27.20
CA GLY A 89 -25.34 -44.49 -25.77
C GLY A 89 -24.11 -44.11 -24.95
N GLN A 90 -24.03 -44.58 -23.70
CA GLN A 90 -22.95 -44.21 -22.76
C GLN A 90 -21.72 -45.10 -22.97
N GLY A 91 -20.52 -44.59 -22.66
CA GLY A 91 -19.29 -45.41 -22.63
C GLY A 91 -19.30 -46.38 -21.46
N ILE A 92 -19.44 -45.88 -20.24
CA ILE A 92 -19.61 -46.67 -19.01
C ILE A 92 -20.89 -46.21 -18.30
N THR A 93 -21.74 -47.15 -17.91
CA THR A 93 -22.92 -46.89 -17.07
C THR A 93 -22.77 -47.61 -15.74
N LEU A 94 -22.92 -46.91 -14.62
CA LEU A 94 -22.78 -47.41 -13.28
C LEU A 94 -24.08 -47.20 -12.51
N ALA A 95 -24.70 -48.26 -12.02
CA ALA A 95 -25.86 -48.17 -11.14
C ALA A 95 -25.45 -48.59 -9.70
N SER A 96 -25.05 -47.65 -8.83
CA SER A 96 -24.43 -47.88 -7.53
C SER A 96 -23.21 -48.82 -7.62
N ALA A 97 -22.42 -48.67 -8.65
CA ALA A 97 -21.24 -49.46 -8.98
C ALA A 97 -19.98 -48.58 -8.98
N MET A 98 -18.81 -49.17 -9.11
CA MET A 98 -17.54 -48.50 -9.07
C MET A 98 -16.78 -48.64 -10.39
N ALA A 99 -16.19 -47.55 -10.89
CA ALA A 99 -15.22 -47.55 -11.99
C ALA A 99 -13.88 -47.00 -11.49
N LEU A 100 -12.81 -47.77 -11.63
CA LEU A 100 -11.42 -47.41 -11.36
C LEU A 100 -10.66 -47.43 -12.68
N LEU A 101 -10.30 -46.25 -13.16
CA LEU A 101 -9.69 -46.05 -14.47
C LEU A 101 -8.31 -45.46 -14.31
N ASN A 102 -7.27 -46.17 -14.72
CA ASN A 102 -5.89 -45.76 -14.65
C ASN A 102 -5.29 -45.74 -16.06
N ASN A 103 -4.83 -44.59 -16.51
CA ASN A 103 -4.36 -44.37 -17.90
C ASN A 103 -5.34 -44.95 -18.94
N THR A 104 -6.63 -44.72 -18.73
CA THR A 104 -7.71 -45.37 -19.51
C THR A 104 -8.55 -44.33 -20.20
N THR A 105 -8.90 -44.59 -21.48
CA THR A 105 -9.72 -43.69 -22.28
C THR A 105 -11.12 -44.28 -22.43
N VAL A 106 -12.15 -43.49 -22.14
CA VAL A 106 -13.57 -43.83 -22.34
C VAL A 106 -14.14 -42.79 -23.31
N ILE A 107 -14.65 -43.28 -24.46
CA ILE A 107 -15.24 -42.47 -25.53
C ILE A 107 -16.67 -42.89 -25.77
N SER A 108 -17.56 -41.91 -25.86
CA SER A 108 -18.94 -42.11 -26.34
C SER A 108 -19.20 -41.12 -27.49
N ASP A 109 -19.55 -41.68 -28.66
CA ASP A 109 -19.79 -40.87 -29.88
C ASP A 109 -21.15 -40.16 -29.87
N THR A 110 -22.11 -40.62 -29.08
CA THR A 110 -23.46 -40.06 -29.06
C THR A 110 -23.98 -39.69 -27.68
N GLY A 111 -23.39 -40.23 -26.63
CA GLY A 111 -23.85 -40.08 -25.24
C GLY A 111 -22.87 -39.38 -24.32
N ILE A 112 -22.87 -39.83 -23.08
CA ILE A 112 -21.96 -39.37 -22.01
C ILE A 112 -20.81 -40.38 -21.88
N GLY A 113 -19.59 -39.91 -21.67
CA GLY A 113 -18.44 -40.79 -21.45
C GLY A 113 -18.69 -41.77 -20.32
N ILE A 114 -18.96 -41.27 -19.11
CA ILE A 114 -19.29 -42.09 -17.94
C ILE A 114 -20.55 -41.57 -17.26
N PHE A 115 -21.54 -42.44 -17.09
CA PHE A 115 -22.79 -42.13 -16.41
C PHE A 115 -22.92 -42.94 -15.12
N GLY A 116 -22.95 -42.26 -13.99
CA GLY A 116 -23.15 -42.82 -12.67
C GLY A 116 -24.53 -42.48 -12.12
N ALA A 117 -25.26 -43.48 -11.64
CA ALA A 117 -26.56 -43.29 -11.00
C ALA A 117 -26.67 -44.12 -9.72
N ARG A 118 -27.57 -43.70 -8.82
CA ARG A 118 -27.98 -44.50 -7.68
C ARG A 118 -29.00 -45.53 -8.10
N ASN A 119 -28.76 -46.76 -7.72
CA ASN A 119 -29.85 -47.77 -7.75
C ASN A 119 -30.76 -47.49 -6.55
N VAL A 120 -32.07 -47.38 -6.76
CA VAL A 120 -33.05 -47.08 -5.70
C VAL A 120 -33.01 -48.05 -4.52
N GLN A 121 -32.53 -49.26 -4.76
CA GLN A 121 -32.40 -50.29 -3.71
C GLN A 121 -31.05 -50.27 -2.97
N SER A 122 -30.12 -49.38 -3.35
CA SER A 122 -28.79 -49.29 -2.76
C SER A 122 -28.63 -47.93 -2.00
N PRO A 123 -27.97 -47.95 -0.83
CA PRO A 123 -27.82 -46.72 -0.04
C PRO A 123 -26.86 -45.71 -0.65
N GLY A 124 -25.93 -46.09 -1.52
CA GLY A 124 -24.92 -45.23 -2.14
C GLY A 124 -25.10 -45.01 -3.65
N GLY A 125 -24.50 -43.95 -4.18
CA GLY A 125 -24.40 -43.66 -5.61
C GLY A 125 -23.24 -44.40 -6.29
N ALA A 126 -22.95 -44.03 -7.51
CA ALA A 126 -21.78 -44.55 -8.26
C ALA A 126 -20.48 -43.94 -7.73
N ARG A 127 -19.38 -44.69 -7.80
CA ARG A 127 -18.02 -44.20 -7.55
C ARG A 127 -17.21 -44.24 -8.83
N ILE A 128 -16.63 -43.11 -9.20
CA ILE A 128 -15.90 -42.93 -10.45
C ILE A 128 -14.52 -42.37 -10.11
N SER A 129 -13.46 -43.09 -10.43
CA SER A 129 -12.08 -42.65 -10.24
C SER A 129 -11.29 -42.70 -11.54
N LEU A 130 -10.81 -41.54 -11.97
CA LEU A 130 -9.89 -41.39 -13.09
C LEU A 130 -8.53 -40.94 -12.58
N THR A 131 -7.48 -41.70 -12.98
CA THR A 131 -6.11 -41.41 -12.57
C THR A 131 -5.12 -41.52 -13.74
N ASN A 132 -3.98 -40.82 -13.66
CA ASN A 132 -2.82 -41.04 -14.54
C ASN A 132 -3.15 -40.91 -16.05
N ASN A 133 -3.53 -39.73 -16.51
CA ASN A 133 -3.89 -39.42 -17.89
C ASN A 133 -5.14 -40.17 -18.41
N SER A 134 -6.03 -40.58 -17.53
CA SER A 134 -7.32 -41.10 -17.98
C SER A 134 -8.18 -40.03 -18.64
N MET A 135 -9.00 -40.44 -19.60
CA MET A 135 -9.92 -39.56 -20.32
C MET A 135 -11.34 -40.09 -20.29
N ALA A 136 -12.30 -39.26 -19.91
CA ALA A 136 -13.72 -39.53 -20.12
C ALA A 136 -14.29 -38.49 -21.09
N ARG A 137 -14.67 -38.93 -22.29
CA ARG A 137 -15.15 -38.08 -23.39
C ARG A 137 -16.52 -38.53 -23.91
N GLY A 138 -17.44 -37.60 -24.12
CA GLY A 138 -18.75 -37.88 -24.72
C GLY A 138 -19.34 -36.70 -25.48
N LEU A 139 -20.22 -36.97 -26.44
CA LEU A 139 -20.89 -35.95 -27.21
C LEU A 139 -21.79 -35.08 -26.32
N LEU A 140 -22.52 -35.69 -25.38
CA LEU A 140 -23.45 -34.97 -24.50
C LEU A 140 -22.74 -34.47 -23.23
N GLY A 141 -21.69 -35.17 -22.79
CA GLY A 141 -20.90 -34.79 -21.60
C GLY A 141 -19.80 -35.79 -21.28
N GLY A 142 -18.81 -35.35 -20.50
CA GLY A 142 -17.71 -36.21 -20.06
C GLY A 142 -18.15 -37.19 -19.00
N ILE A 143 -18.59 -36.69 -17.85
CA ILE A 143 -19.11 -37.49 -16.74
C ILE A 143 -20.43 -36.89 -16.23
N ALA A 144 -21.40 -37.76 -15.95
CA ALA A 144 -22.61 -37.38 -15.22
C ALA A 144 -22.74 -38.24 -13.97
N GLY A 145 -22.73 -37.66 -12.80
CA GLY A 145 -23.00 -38.30 -11.51
C GLY A 145 -24.35 -37.86 -10.97
N ASN A 146 -25.27 -38.81 -10.87
CA ASN A 146 -26.54 -38.60 -10.18
C ASN A 146 -26.39 -38.93 -8.69
N ARG A 147 -27.41 -38.69 -7.95
CA ARG A 147 -27.55 -38.72 -6.49
C ARG A 147 -26.53 -39.59 -5.75
N PHE A 148 -25.80 -39.00 -4.82
CA PHE A 148 -24.74 -39.61 -4.00
C PHE A 148 -23.57 -40.22 -4.77
N SER A 149 -23.39 -39.83 -6.04
CA SER A 149 -22.21 -40.23 -6.80
C SER A 149 -20.96 -39.50 -6.28
N ASP A 150 -19.86 -40.23 -6.21
CA ASP A 150 -18.55 -39.73 -5.80
C ASP A 150 -17.58 -39.81 -6.97
N ILE A 151 -17.12 -38.66 -7.44
CA ILE A 151 -16.28 -38.52 -8.63
C ILE A 151 -14.90 -37.98 -8.21
N SER A 152 -13.87 -38.76 -8.52
CA SER A 152 -12.48 -38.40 -8.31
C SER A 152 -11.75 -38.34 -9.65
N VAL A 153 -11.12 -37.22 -9.97
CA VAL A 153 -10.36 -37.01 -11.21
C VAL A 153 -8.96 -36.51 -10.86
N GLN A 154 -7.95 -37.31 -11.07
CA GLN A 154 -6.57 -36.98 -10.76
C GLN A 154 -5.67 -37.06 -11.99
N ASN A 155 -4.97 -35.96 -12.31
CA ASN A 155 -4.09 -35.86 -13.48
C ASN A 155 -4.77 -36.41 -14.77
N SER A 156 -6.03 -36.05 -15.00
CA SER A 156 -6.89 -36.67 -16.00
C SER A 156 -7.77 -35.63 -16.70
N THR A 157 -8.40 -36.03 -17.81
CA THR A 157 -9.25 -35.13 -18.62
C THR A 157 -10.68 -35.64 -18.67
N VAL A 158 -11.64 -34.71 -18.47
CA VAL A 158 -13.07 -34.96 -18.63
C VAL A 158 -13.60 -33.99 -19.67
N GLN A 159 -14.19 -34.49 -20.79
CA GLN A 159 -14.56 -33.65 -21.90
C GLN A 159 -15.94 -33.97 -22.45
N GLY A 160 -16.78 -32.95 -22.55
CA GLY A 160 -17.96 -32.95 -23.42
C GLY A 160 -17.64 -32.28 -24.76
N THR A 161 -17.99 -32.88 -25.88
CA THR A 161 -17.59 -32.41 -27.22
C THR A 161 -18.69 -31.75 -28.03
N GLY A 162 -19.95 -31.98 -27.71
CA GLY A 162 -21.09 -31.35 -28.41
C GLY A 162 -21.24 -29.87 -27.99
N ALA A 163 -21.83 -29.05 -28.85
CA ALA A 163 -21.99 -27.63 -28.63
C ALA A 163 -22.77 -27.26 -27.34
N THR A 164 -23.68 -28.15 -26.91
CA THR A 164 -24.46 -27.97 -25.66
C THR A 164 -23.99 -28.89 -24.52
N SER A 165 -22.82 -29.53 -24.67
CA SER A 165 -22.31 -30.50 -23.73
C SER A 165 -21.74 -29.84 -22.45
N PHE A 166 -21.62 -30.67 -21.42
CA PHE A 166 -20.96 -30.37 -20.18
C PHE A 166 -19.69 -31.22 -19.99
N GLY A 167 -18.74 -30.71 -19.21
CA GLY A 167 -17.62 -31.51 -18.74
C GLY A 167 -18.09 -32.50 -17.65
N VAL A 168 -18.57 -32.00 -16.52
CA VAL A 168 -19.17 -32.79 -15.44
C VAL A 168 -20.57 -32.28 -15.12
N ARG A 169 -21.52 -33.21 -14.95
CA ARG A 169 -22.82 -32.90 -14.33
C ARG A 169 -22.96 -33.65 -13.03
N LEU A 170 -23.32 -32.93 -11.97
CA LEU A 170 -23.45 -33.46 -10.63
C LEU A 170 -24.84 -33.16 -10.06
N LEU A 171 -25.55 -34.19 -9.63
CA LEU A 171 -26.84 -34.09 -8.94
C LEU A 171 -26.69 -34.70 -7.53
N GLU A 172 -26.53 -33.85 -6.52
CA GLU A 172 -26.38 -34.26 -5.11
C GLU A 172 -25.24 -35.27 -4.87
N GLY A 173 -23.99 -34.88 -5.17
CA GLY A 173 -22.83 -35.76 -5.00
C GLY A 173 -21.54 -34.97 -4.72
N SER A 174 -20.42 -35.66 -4.86
CA SER A 174 -19.10 -35.05 -4.70
C SER A 174 -18.26 -35.14 -5.98
N LEU A 175 -17.47 -34.08 -6.24
CA LEU A 175 -16.45 -34.02 -7.26
C LEU A 175 -15.15 -33.51 -6.62
N THR A 176 -14.11 -34.32 -6.68
CA THR A 176 -12.75 -33.90 -6.35
C THR A 176 -11.87 -34.03 -7.57
N ALA A 177 -11.32 -32.93 -8.05
CA ALA A 177 -10.44 -32.91 -9.21
C ALA A 177 -9.09 -32.29 -8.84
N SER A 178 -7.98 -33.00 -9.12
CA SER A 178 -6.64 -32.51 -8.87
C SER A 178 -5.74 -32.64 -10.10
N GLY A 179 -4.98 -31.58 -10.44
CA GLY A 179 -4.09 -31.54 -11.58
C GLY A 179 -4.77 -31.87 -12.92
N SER A 180 -6.06 -31.61 -13.04
CA SER A 180 -6.93 -32.16 -14.08
C SER A 180 -7.53 -31.07 -14.99
N SER A 181 -8.18 -31.50 -16.07
CA SER A 181 -8.93 -30.63 -16.98
C SER A 181 -10.36 -31.12 -17.15
N ILE A 182 -11.34 -30.21 -16.94
CA ILE A 182 -12.76 -30.45 -17.10
C ILE A 182 -13.29 -29.47 -18.14
N ILE A 183 -13.70 -29.97 -19.31
CA ILE A 183 -14.09 -29.14 -20.45
C ILE A 183 -15.50 -29.52 -20.93
N GLY A 184 -16.36 -28.54 -21.00
CA GLY A 184 -17.67 -28.68 -21.65
C GLY A 184 -17.76 -27.83 -22.91
N GLY A 185 -18.45 -28.29 -23.94
CA GLY A 185 -18.69 -27.49 -25.12
C GLY A 185 -19.54 -26.26 -24.81
N GLN A 186 -20.49 -26.37 -23.92
CA GLN A 186 -21.22 -25.24 -23.35
C GLN A 186 -20.70 -24.93 -21.93
N ASN A 187 -20.98 -25.76 -20.95
CA ASN A 187 -20.67 -25.50 -19.55
C ASN A 187 -19.63 -26.50 -19.01
N GLY A 188 -18.68 -26.02 -18.23
CA GLY A 188 -17.66 -26.87 -17.61
C GLY A 188 -18.26 -27.84 -16.62
N ILE A 189 -18.90 -27.33 -15.56
CA ILE A 189 -19.58 -28.10 -14.54
C ILE A 189 -21.03 -27.63 -14.39
N ILE A 190 -21.97 -28.57 -14.31
CA ILE A 190 -23.38 -28.30 -14.02
C ILE A 190 -23.75 -28.98 -12.71
N VAL A 191 -24.29 -28.22 -11.75
CA VAL A 191 -24.80 -28.72 -10.49
C VAL A 191 -26.32 -28.55 -10.43
N GLY A 192 -27.00 -29.63 -10.17
CA GLY A 192 -28.44 -29.64 -9.96
C GLY A 192 -28.83 -30.45 -8.73
N ASN A 193 -30.10 -30.71 -8.59
CA ASN A 193 -30.64 -31.63 -7.59
C ASN A 193 -31.41 -32.76 -8.28
N ASP A 194 -31.62 -33.85 -7.54
CA ASP A 194 -32.49 -34.93 -7.99
C ASP A 194 -33.94 -34.54 -7.70
N THR A 195 -34.77 -34.54 -8.74
CA THR A 195 -36.19 -34.14 -8.71
C THR A 195 -37.08 -35.04 -7.89
N VAL A 196 -36.58 -36.25 -7.54
CA VAL A 196 -37.34 -37.28 -6.81
C VAL A 196 -37.12 -37.22 -5.29
N ALA A 197 -36.23 -36.39 -4.84
CA ALA A 197 -35.85 -36.32 -3.43
C ALA A 197 -36.71 -35.34 -2.62
N ALA A 198 -37.22 -35.81 -1.48
CA ALA A 198 -37.90 -34.96 -0.51
C ALA A 198 -36.93 -34.05 0.29
N THR A 199 -35.64 -34.40 0.30
CA THR A 199 -34.58 -33.64 0.99
C THR A 199 -33.41 -33.44 0.05
N VAL A 200 -32.85 -32.22 0.00
CA VAL A 200 -31.68 -31.86 -0.83
C VAL A 200 -30.41 -32.11 -0.03
N THR A 201 -29.44 -32.78 -0.66
CA THR A 201 -28.08 -32.93 -0.14
C THR A 201 -27.16 -31.99 -0.93
N PRO A 202 -26.35 -31.17 -0.25
CA PRO A 202 -25.41 -30.29 -0.94
C PRO A 202 -24.42 -31.07 -1.81
N SER A 203 -24.17 -30.60 -3.02
CA SER A 203 -23.05 -31.05 -3.84
C SER A 203 -21.77 -30.40 -3.39
N THR A 204 -20.69 -31.18 -3.28
CA THR A 204 -19.36 -30.68 -2.92
C THR A 204 -18.42 -30.77 -4.11
N ILE A 205 -17.77 -29.66 -4.48
CA ILE A 205 -16.82 -29.56 -5.59
C ILE A 205 -15.50 -29.03 -5.05
N ILE A 206 -14.43 -29.80 -5.22
CA ILE A 206 -13.07 -29.41 -4.84
C ILE A 206 -12.20 -29.47 -6.10
N LEU A 207 -11.68 -28.32 -6.49
CA LEU A 207 -10.79 -28.16 -7.65
C LEU A 207 -9.39 -27.76 -7.12
N ASP A 208 -8.40 -28.61 -7.31
CA ASP A 208 -7.04 -28.45 -6.84
C ASP A 208 -6.06 -28.47 -8.02
N GLY A 209 -5.44 -27.34 -8.36
CA GLY A 209 -4.60 -27.21 -9.57
C GLY A 209 -5.32 -27.62 -10.85
N THR A 210 -6.64 -27.43 -10.93
CA THR A 210 -7.52 -27.97 -11.97
C THR A 210 -8.08 -26.85 -12.85
N ARG A 211 -8.12 -27.07 -14.16
CA ARG A 211 -8.76 -26.19 -15.14
C ARG A 211 -10.20 -26.64 -15.39
N VAL A 212 -11.15 -25.74 -15.24
CA VAL A 212 -12.56 -25.94 -15.63
C VAL A 212 -12.91 -24.95 -16.72
N GLU A 213 -13.44 -25.46 -17.85
CA GLU A 213 -13.78 -24.66 -19.00
C GLU A 213 -15.19 -24.92 -19.52
N GLY A 214 -15.98 -23.85 -19.65
CA GLY A 214 -17.16 -23.80 -20.48
C GLY A 214 -16.83 -23.10 -21.80
N THR A 215 -16.59 -23.85 -22.87
CA THR A 215 -16.01 -23.31 -24.11
C THR A 215 -16.85 -22.19 -24.72
N THR A 216 -18.17 -22.34 -24.74
CA THR A 216 -19.09 -21.28 -25.22
C THR A 216 -19.98 -20.69 -24.16
N GLY A 217 -19.98 -21.25 -22.95
CA GLY A 217 -20.84 -20.86 -21.84
C GLY A 217 -20.07 -20.65 -20.55
N THR A 218 -20.68 -21.03 -19.45
CA THR A 218 -20.24 -20.78 -18.07
C THR A 218 -19.29 -21.88 -17.57
N SER A 219 -18.29 -21.52 -16.76
CA SER A 219 -17.42 -22.53 -16.15
C SER A 219 -18.21 -23.44 -15.21
N ILE A 220 -18.99 -22.86 -14.29
CA ILE A 220 -19.81 -23.60 -13.32
C ILE A 220 -21.23 -23.04 -13.27
N VAL A 221 -22.23 -23.88 -13.42
CA VAL A 221 -23.65 -23.53 -13.30
C VAL A 221 -24.26 -24.29 -12.15
N VAL A 222 -24.95 -23.60 -11.23
CA VAL A 222 -25.70 -24.19 -10.12
C VAL A 222 -27.17 -23.85 -10.29
N GLY A 223 -28.05 -24.88 -10.30
CA GLY A 223 -29.48 -24.69 -10.55
C GLY A 223 -29.83 -24.51 -12.00
N ASN A 224 -29.44 -25.43 -12.86
CA ASN A 224 -29.57 -25.33 -14.30
C ASN A 224 -31.00 -25.45 -14.89
N ALA A 225 -31.97 -25.83 -14.05
CA ALA A 225 -33.38 -25.89 -14.45
C ALA A 225 -34.29 -25.61 -13.25
N PRO A 226 -35.50 -25.04 -13.45
CA PRO A 226 -36.48 -24.88 -12.38
C PRO A 226 -36.86 -26.22 -11.79
N GLN A 227 -36.72 -26.34 -10.46
CA GLN A 227 -36.98 -27.55 -9.70
C GLN A 227 -37.93 -27.26 -8.55
N THR A 228 -38.59 -28.27 -8.01
CA THR A 228 -39.42 -28.18 -6.81
C THR A 228 -38.57 -28.03 -5.53
N THR A 229 -37.31 -28.45 -5.60
CA THR A 229 -36.33 -28.33 -4.52
C THR A 229 -35.09 -27.61 -5.03
N GLN A 230 -34.46 -26.79 -4.19
CA GLN A 230 -33.32 -25.93 -4.56
C GLN A 230 -32.03 -26.74 -4.64
N ALA A 231 -31.21 -26.51 -5.67
CA ALA A 231 -29.85 -27.04 -5.72
C ALA A 231 -28.95 -26.33 -4.70
N LEU A 232 -28.14 -27.12 -3.98
CA LEU A 232 -27.15 -26.61 -3.02
C LEU A 232 -25.74 -27.01 -3.47
N ALA A 233 -24.79 -26.07 -3.47
CA ALA A 233 -23.41 -26.34 -3.86
C ALA A 233 -22.40 -25.70 -2.92
N SER A 234 -21.35 -26.44 -2.56
CA SER A 234 -20.13 -25.93 -1.96
C SER A 234 -18.98 -26.14 -2.95
N ILE A 235 -18.36 -25.03 -3.38
CA ILE A 235 -17.35 -25.01 -4.43
C ILE A 235 -16.06 -24.43 -3.85
N GLU A 236 -14.98 -25.21 -3.93
CA GLU A 236 -13.63 -24.80 -3.55
C GLU A 236 -12.69 -24.84 -4.76
N VAL A 237 -12.09 -23.70 -5.09
CA VAL A 237 -11.14 -23.51 -6.21
C VAL A 237 -9.82 -23.13 -5.60
N ARG A 238 -8.83 -24.03 -5.62
CA ARG A 238 -7.59 -23.82 -4.86
C ARG A 238 -6.32 -24.20 -5.63
N ASN A 239 -5.17 -23.77 -5.07
CA ASN A 239 -3.83 -24.16 -5.52
C ASN A 239 -3.56 -23.95 -7.02
N GLY A 240 -3.91 -22.77 -7.53
CA GLY A 240 -3.69 -22.42 -8.92
C GLY A 240 -4.73 -22.98 -9.89
N SER A 241 -5.90 -23.41 -9.41
CA SER A 241 -7.03 -23.77 -10.25
C SER A 241 -7.54 -22.57 -11.06
N THR A 242 -8.08 -22.84 -12.27
CA THR A 242 -8.58 -21.80 -13.15
C THR A 242 -9.99 -22.11 -13.65
N LEU A 243 -10.85 -21.09 -13.62
CA LEU A 243 -12.18 -21.12 -14.24
C LEU A 243 -12.14 -20.31 -15.54
N VAL A 244 -12.52 -20.91 -16.64
CA VAL A 244 -12.52 -20.31 -17.98
C VAL A 244 -13.91 -20.41 -18.60
N SER A 245 -14.45 -19.30 -19.07
CA SER A 245 -15.81 -19.23 -19.60
C SER A 245 -15.85 -18.52 -20.95
N GLY A 246 -16.57 -19.07 -21.90
CA GLY A 246 -16.75 -18.46 -23.22
C GLY A 246 -17.75 -17.30 -23.22
N ASN A 247 -18.64 -17.22 -22.24
CA ASN A 247 -19.63 -16.16 -22.07
C ASN A 247 -19.25 -15.13 -20.98
N ASN A 248 -18.01 -15.13 -20.53
CA ASN A 248 -17.51 -14.27 -19.44
C ASN A 248 -18.24 -14.48 -18.09
N THR A 249 -18.79 -15.66 -17.81
CA THR A 249 -19.41 -16.00 -16.53
C THR A 249 -18.71 -17.22 -15.93
N SER A 250 -17.99 -17.03 -14.83
CA SER A 250 -17.28 -18.11 -14.14
C SER A 250 -18.21 -18.96 -13.26
N LEU A 251 -19.17 -18.31 -12.59
CA LEU A 251 -20.21 -18.97 -11.81
C LEU A 251 -21.58 -18.34 -12.06
N GLN A 252 -22.57 -19.17 -12.40
CA GLN A 252 -23.98 -18.80 -12.44
C GLN A 252 -24.74 -19.57 -11.38
N VAL A 253 -25.48 -18.88 -10.50
CA VAL A 253 -26.40 -19.46 -9.53
C VAL A 253 -27.82 -19.04 -9.87
N SER A 254 -28.71 -19.97 -10.19
CA SER A 254 -30.03 -19.67 -10.76
C SER A 254 -31.12 -20.61 -10.25
N ASN A 255 -32.37 -20.29 -10.58
CA ASN A 255 -33.54 -21.10 -10.30
C ASN A 255 -33.71 -21.45 -8.80
N GLY A 256 -33.53 -20.46 -7.93
CA GLY A 256 -33.66 -20.63 -6.49
C GLY A 256 -32.51 -21.40 -5.80
N ALA A 257 -31.42 -21.68 -6.52
CA ALA A 257 -30.28 -22.42 -5.97
C ALA A 257 -29.49 -21.61 -4.94
N SER A 258 -28.70 -22.33 -4.13
CA SER A 258 -27.75 -21.70 -3.21
C SER A 258 -26.34 -22.26 -3.40
N ALA A 259 -25.34 -21.36 -3.46
CA ALA A 259 -23.96 -21.75 -3.65
C ALA A 259 -23.01 -20.98 -2.75
N THR A 260 -21.97 -21.67 -2.27
CA THR A 260 -20.77 -21.03 -1.70
C THR A 260 -19.59 -21.25 -2.63
N LEU A 261 -18.86 -20.19 -2.95
CA LEU A 261 -17.62 -20.21 -3.73
C LEU A 261 -16.46 -19.75 -2.84
N LEU A 262 -15.53 -20.62 -2.60
CA LEU A 262 -14.23 -20.31 -2.02
C LEU A 262 -13.17 -20.38 -3.11
N VAL A 263 -12.47 -19.26 -3.33
CA VAL A 263 -11.29 -19.19 -4.19
C VAL A 263 -10.07 -18.96 -3.29
N ASP A 264 -9.18 -19.94 -3.26
CA ASP A 264 -7.99 -19.95 -2.42
C ASP A 264 -6.73 -20.06 -3.30
N ASN A 265 -5.84 -19.08 -3.22
CA ASN A 265 -4.58 -19.08 -3.98
C ASN A 265 -4.79 -19.46 -5.47
N SER A 266 -5.81 -18.91 -6.08
CA SER A 266 -6.25 -19.24 -7.43
C SER A 266 -6.77 -18.00 -8.17
N ALA A 267 -6.81 -18.05 -9.50
CA ALA A 267 -7.27 -16.96 -10.35
C ALA A 267 -8.57 -17.33 -11.06
N VAL A 268 -9.58 -16.49 -10.94
CA VAL A 268 -10.87 -16.61 -11.62
C VAL A 268 -11.04 -15.44 -12.57
N THR A 269 -11.42 -15.72 -13.82
CA THR A 269 -11.74 -14.72 -14.84
C THR A 269 -13.18 -14.89 -15.31
N GLY A 270 -13.94 -13.79 -15.29
CA GLY A 270 -15.36 -13.76 -15.60
C GLY A 270 -16.25 -13.54 -14.38
N ASN A 271 -17.48 -13.18 -14.63
CA ASN A 271 -18.42 -12.73 -13.62
C ASN A 271 -18.93 -13.88 -12.73
N VAL A 272 -19.25 -13.55 -11.49
CA VAL A 272 -20.07 -14.36 -10.60
C VAL A 272 -21.46 -13.76 -10.56
N ILE A 273 -22.45 -14.50 -11.07
CA ILE A 273 -23.82 -14.01 -11.21
C ILE A 273 -24.76 -14.89 -10.37
N VAL A 274 -25.51 -14.25 -9.49
CA VAL A 274 -26.57 -14.88 -8.70
C VAL A 274 -27.90 -14.26 -9.12
N ASP A 275 -28.85 -15.07 -9.52
CA ASP A 275 -30.18 -14.59 -9.87
C ASP A 275 -30.93 -14.11 -8.61
N GLN A 276 -31.95 -13.26 -8.77
CA GLN A 276 -32.64 -12.61 -7.65
C GLN A 276 -33.37 -13.57 -6.71
N ASP A 277 -33.78 -14.74 -7.22
CA ASP A 277 -34.44 -15.80 -6.45
C ASP A 277 -33.46 -16.79 -5.81
N SER A 278 -32.16 -16.61 -6.03
CA SER A 278 -31.09 -17.49 -5.63
C SER A 278 -30.17 -16.84 -4.58
N SER A 279 -29.28 -17.61 -3.98
CA SER A 279 -28.33 -17.08 -3.01
C SER A 279 -26.90 -17.55 -3.31
N GLY A 280 -25.92 -16.65 -3.11
CA GLY A 280 -24.52 -16.97 -3.34
C GLY A 280 -23.61 -16.22 -2.37
N ALA A 281 -22.67 -16.95 -1.76
CA ALA A 281 -21.60 -16.34 -0.96
C ALA A 281 -20.25 -16.60 -1.62
N VAL A 282 -19.42 -15.57 -1.72
CA VAL A 282 -18.11 -15.62 -2.39
C VAL A 282 -17.03 -15.21 -1.41
N THR A 283 -16.00 -16.04 -1.30
CA THR A 283 -14.78 -15.73 -0.54
C THR A 283 -13.56 -15.88 -1.43
N LEU A 284 -12.77 -14.83 -1.54
CA LEU A 284 -11.44 -14.82 -2.16
C LEU A 284 -10.41 -14.73 -1.04
N GLN A 285 -9.43 -15.63 -0.99
CA GLN A 285 -8.41 -15.58 0.07
C GLN A 285 -7.03 -16.03 -0.41
N ASN A 286 -6.00 -15.72 0.39
CA ASN A 286 -4.63 -16.21 0.18
C ASN A 286 -4.08 -15.87 -1.22
N ASN A 287 -4.05 -14.58 -1.58
CA ASN A 287 -3.65 -14.09 -2.91
C ASN A 287 -4.57 -14.51 -4.07
N ALA A 288 -5.77 -14.98 -3.79
CA ALA A 288 -6.75 -15.27 -4.84
C ALA A 288 -7.11 -14.00 -5.62
N SER A 289 -7.44 -14.17 -6.90
CA SER A 289 -7.87 -13.06 -7.73
C SER A 289 -9.17 -13.35 -8.49
N LEU A 290 -10.00 -12.31 -8.62
CA LEU A 290 -11.16 -12.30 -9.50
C LEU A 290 -11.04 -11.11 -10.46
N ASP A 291 -11.09 -11.39 -11.76
CA ASP A 291 -11.21 -10.38 -12.82
C ASP A 291 -12.62 -10.53 -13.47
N GLY A 292 -13.55 -9.76 -12.95
CA GLY A 292 -14.97 -9.81 -13.29
C GLY A 292 -15.86 -9.24 -12.20
N ASP A 293 -17.14 -9.06 -12.50
CA ASP A 293 -18.14 -8.52 -11.57
C ASP A 293 -18.75 -9.62 -10.67
N MET A 294 -19.16 -9.23 -9.49
CA MET A 294 -20.06 -10.02 -8.63
C MET A 294 -21.46 -9.38 -8.63
N GLN A 295 -22.49 -10.17 -8.91
CA GLN A 295 -23.88 -9.67 -8.96
C GLN A 295 -24.79 -10.43 -8.01
N ASN A 296 -25.54 -9.70 -7.20
CA ASN A 296 -26.55 -10.18 -6.24
C ASN A 296 -26.04 -11.22 -5.24
N VAL A 297 -24.75 -11.20 -4.91
CA VAL A 297 -24.21 -12.10 -3.89
C VAL A 297 -24.70 -11.70 -2.50
N THR A 298 -25.00 -12.66 -1.64
CA THR A 298 -25.39 -12.37 -0.25
C THR A 298 -24.22 -11.80 0.54
N THR A 299 -23.04 -12.37 0.34
CA THR A 299 -21.78 -11.91 0.92
C THR A 299 -20.63 -11.99 -0.08
N ALA A 300 -19.80 -10.96 -0.10
CA ALA A 300 -18.53 -10.93 -0.82
C ALA A 300 -17.40 -10.69 0.19
N THR A 301 -16.47 -11.62 0.32
CA THR A 301 -15.34 -11.51 1.26
C THR A 301 -14.02 -11.61 0.49
N LEU A 302 -13.18 -10.59 0.65
CA LEU A 302 -11.79 -10.57 0.18
C LEU A 302 -10.89 -10.57 1.42
N ASN A 303 -10.05 -11.57 1.56
CA ASN A 303 -9.21 -11.72 2.74
C ASN A 303 -7.78 -12.13 2.37
N ASN A 304 -6.82 -11.75 3.21
CA ASN A 304 -5.43 -12.18 3.11
C ASN A 304 -4.82 -11.96 1.70
N GLN A 305 -4.69 -10.68 1.33
CA GLN A 305 -4.08 -10.19 0.08
C GLN A 305 -4.85 -10.60 -1.19
N ALA A 306 -6.13 -10.94 -1.08
CA ALA A 306 -7.00 -11.19 -2.22
C ALA A 306 -7.18 -9.93 -3.06
N GLN A 307 -7.38 -10.11 -4.36
CA GLN A 307 -7.52 -9.03 -5.33
C GLN A 307 -8.78 -9.20 -6.17
N MET A 308 -9.53 -8.12 -6.33
CA MET A 308 -10.66 -8.10 -7.25
C MET A 308 -10.56 -6.88 -8.17
N ARG A 309 -10.78 -7.13 -9.46
CA ARG A 309 -10.99 -6.10 -10.49
C ARG A 309 -12.35 -6.30 -11.10
N GLY A 310 -13.26 -5.37 -10.85
CA GLY A 310 -14.65 -5.44 -11.26
C GLY A 310 -15.55 -4.88 -10.16
N ASN A 311 -16.84 -4.78 -10.44
CA ASN A 311 -17.83 -4.20 -9.55
C ASN A 311 -18.52 -5.28 -8.71
N VAL A 312 -19.01 -4.88 -7.54
CA VAL A 312 -19.92 -5.68 -6.73
C VAL A 312 -21.28 -4.99 -6.72
N LEU A 313 -22.26 -5.66 -7.27
CA LEU A 313 -23.61 -5.13 -7.54
C LEU A 313 -24.66 -5.92 -6.75
N GLY A 314 -25.46 -5.24 -5.94
CA GLY A 314 -26.57 -5.86 -5.21
C GLY A 314 -26.14 -6.79 -4.07
N ALA A 315 -24.96 -6.57 -3.46
CA ALA A 315 -24.49 -7.43 -2.36
C ALA A 315 -25.13 -7.07 -1.02
N GLY A 316 -25.48 -8.07 -0.23
CA GLY A 316 -25.96 -7.86 1.14
C GLY A 316 -24.84 -7.32 2.05
N SER A 317 -23.68 -7.94 2.00
CA SER A 317 -22.49 -7.52 2.74
C SER A 317 -21.21 -7.70 1.93
N VAL A 318 -20.30 -6.72 2.05
CA VAL A 318 -18.94 -6.77 1.46
C VAL A 318 -17.90 -6.60 2.56
N VAL A 319 -16.94 -7.51 2.64
CA VAL A 319 -15.82 -7.47 3.57
C VAL A 319 -14.51 -7.49 2.79
N ILE A 320 -13.65 -6.49 3.00
CA ILE A 320 -12.31 -6.41 2.41
C ILE A 320 -11.32 -6.30 3.56
N ASP A 321 -10.47 -7.30 3.74
CA ASP A 321 -9.66 -7.44 4.94
C ASP A 321 -8.22 -7.87 4.65
N ASN A 322 -7.33 -7.68 5.63
CA ASN A 322 -5.95 -8.19 5.63
C ASN A 322 -5.17 -7.89 4.35
N GLY A 323 -5.05 -6.61 3.99
CA GLY A 323 -4.27 -6.14 2.85
C GLY A 323 -4.88 -6.47 1.48
N SER A 324 -6.13 -6.93 1.44
CA SER A 324 -6.84 -7.21 0.19
C SER A 324 -7.21 -5.93 -0.56
N THR A 325 -7.40 -6.05 -1.86
CA THR A 325 -7.67 -4.90 -2.74
C THR A 325 -8.88 -5.11 -3.62
N LEU A 326 -9.72 -4.07 -3.74
CA LEU A 326 -10.80 -3.99 -4.72
C LEU A 326 -10.58 -2.77 -5.61
N THR A 327 -10.55 -3.00 -6.93
CA THR A 327 -10.60 -1.93 -7.93
C THR A 327 -11.91 -2.07 -8.71
N GLY A 328 -12.85 -1.18 -8.43
CA GLY A 328 -14.22 -1.21 -8.96
C GLY A 328 -15.22 -0.62 -7.97
N ASN A 329 -16.47 -0.56 -8.33
CA ASN A 329 -17.51 0.07 -7.54
C ASN A 329 -18.28 -0.97 -6.69
N LEU A 330 -18.74 -0.54 -5.54
CA LEU A 330 -19.79 -1.19 -4.77
C LEU A 330 -21.10 -0.46 -5.05
N GLN A 331 -22.08 -1.17 -5.58
CA GLN A 331 -23.37 -0.58 -5.99
C GLN A 331 -24.52 -1.37 -5.40
N ASP A 332 -25.52 -0.66 -4.87
CA ASP A 332 -26.72 -1.22 -4.24
C ASP A 332 -26.42 -2.23 -3.13
N ILE A 333 -25.42 -1.89 -2.29
CA ILE A 333 -24.99 -2.76 -1.19
C ILE A 333 -25.75 -2.47 0.10
N GLY A 334 -25.89 -3.49 0.95
CA GLY A 334 -26.43 -3.35 2.31
C GLY A 334 -25.37 -2.81 3.28
N SER A 335 -24.21 -3.43 3.34
CA SER A 335 -23.10 -2.98 4.18
C SER A 335 -21.74 -3.27 3.54
N ALA A 336 -20.72 -2.46 3.91
CA ALA A 336 -19.34 -2.74 3.55
C ALA A 336 -18.40 -2.47 4.71
N SER A 337 -17.35 -3.29 4.85
CA SER A 337 -16.27 -3.07 5.79
C SER A 337 -14.90 -3.27 5.12
N LEU A 338 -14.02 -2.30 5.33
CA LEU A 338 -12.63 -2.32 4.89
C LEU A 338 -11.75 -2.30 6.15
N ASN A 339 -10.95 -3.32 6.36
CA ASN A 339 -10.15 -3.46 7.58
C ASN A 339 -8.69 -3.81 7.29
N ASN A 340 -7.82 -3.62 8.28
CA ASN A 340 -6.48 -4.17 8.30
C ASN A 340 -5.67 -3.90 7.02
N LEU A 341 -5.41 -2.60 6.73
CA LEU A 341 -4.62 -2.13 5.59
C LEU A 341 -5.21 -2.47 4.21
N SER A 342 -6.47 -2.91 4.15
CA SER A 342 -7.16 -3.15 2.89
C SER A 342 -7.38 -1.86 2.09
N ARG A 343 -7.56 -2.00 0.79
CA ARG A 343 -7.68 -0.84 -0.11
C ARG A 343 -8.83 -1.03 -1.10
N MET A 344 -9.57 0.05 -1.27
CA MET A 344 -10.57 0.12 -2.33
C MET A 344 -10.37 1.38 -3.17
N THR A 345 -10.42 1.22 -4.48
CA THR A 345 -10.48 2.33 -5.43
C THR A 345 -11.75 2.17 -6.27
N GLY A 346 -12.66 3.11 -6.10
CA GLY A 346 -13.98 3.11 -6.72
C GLY A 346 -15.04 3.68 -5.79
N ASN A 347 -16.24 3.80 -6.27
CA ASN A 347 -17.35 4.43 -5.55
C ASN A 347 -18.13 3.39 -4.72
N VAL A 348 -18.65 3.81 -3.59
CA VAL A 348 -19.57 3.04 -2.75
C VAL A 348 -20.94 3.69 -2.83
N THR A 349 -21.94 2.95 -3.30
CA THR A 349 -23.32 3.40 -3.36
C THR A 349 -24.21 2.37 -2.68
N ALA A 350 -24.86 2.76 -1.60
CA ALA A 350 -25.83 1.90 -0.93
C ALA A 350 -27.21 1.99 -1.60
N ALA A 351 -28.02 0.97 -1.42
CA ALA A 351 -29.41 0.97 -1.87
C ALA A 351 -30.19 2.11 -1.21
N SER A 352 -30.97 2.84 -1.99
CA SER A 352 -31.72 4.01 -1.52
C SER A 352 -32.70 3.63 -0.40
N GLY A 353 -32.69 4.39 0.70
CA GLY A 353 -33.58 4.17 1.84
C GLY A 353 -33.22 3.00 2.75
N SER A 354 -32.07 2.35 2.54
CA SER A 354 -31.57 1.27 3.39
C SER A 354 -30.88 1.81 4.65
N ALA A 355 -30.87 1.03 5.73
CA ALA A 355 -30.07 1.30 6.94
C ALA A 355 -28.61 0.87 6.74
N SER A 356 -28.02 1.29 5.62
CA SER A 356 -26.69 0.86 5.18
C SER A 356 -25.57 1.37 6.06
N SER A 357 -24.48 0.60 6.11
CA SER A 357 -23.28 0.99 6.84
C SER A 357 -22.01 0.78 6.02
N LEU A 358 -21.09 1.73 6.17
CA LEU A 358 -19.73 1.63 5.65
C LEU A 358 -18.75 1.83 6.82
N THR A 359 -17.81 0.91 6.97
CA THR A 359 -16.78 0.98 8.01
C THR A 359 -15.41 0.90 7.38
N LEU A 360 -14.52 1.82 7.73
CA LEU A 360 -13.10 1.76 7.44
C LEU A 360 -12.36 1.68 8.78
N ASP A 361 -11.49 0.70 8.93
CA ASP A 361 -10.79 0.51 10.19
C ASP A 361 -9.33 0.08 9.99
N ASN A 362 -8.51 0.31 11.00
CA ASN A 362 -7.15 -0.20 11.12
C ASN A 362 -6.27 0.03 9.86
N GLY A 363 -6.17 1.30 9.47
CA GLY A 363 -5.32 1.72 8.35
C GLY A 363 -5.86 1.38 6.95
N ALA A 364 -7.10 0.92 6.84
CA ALA A 364 -7.75 0.69 5.56
C ALA A 364 -7.95 2.00 4.79
N SER A 365 -8.05 1.92 3.47
CA SER A 365 -8.24 3.10 2.63
C SER A 365 -9.30 2.92 1.56
N LEU A 366 -10.12 3.95 1.40
CA LEU A 366 -11.10 4.10 0.32
C LEU A 366 -10.74 5.36 -0.48
N THR A 367 -10.62 5.22 -1.80
CA THR A 367 -10.53 6.36 -2.73
C THR A 367 -11.75 6.34 -3.63
N GLY A 368 -12.61 7.34 -3.53
CA GLY A 368 -13.83 7.44 -4.33
C GLY A 368 -15.00 8.11 -3.61
N LYS A 369 -16.15 8.09 -4.27
CA LYS A 369 -17.41 8.66 -3.76
C LYS A 369 -18.13 7.70 -2.83
N VAL A 370 -18.84 8.27 -1.86
CA VAL A 370 -19.72 7.54 -0.94
C VAL A 370 -21.12 8.13 -1.04
N ASN A 371 -22.07 7.35 -1.56
CA ASN A 371 -23.44 7.80 -1.83
C ASN A 371 -24.46 6.94 -1.08
N ASN A 372 -25.51 7.56 -0.56
CA ASN A 372 -26.66 6.90 0.08
C ASN A 372 -26.30 6.01 1.29
N VAL A 373 -25.09 6.11 1.84
CA VAL A 373 -24.70 5.38 3.04
C VAL A 373 -25.27 6.08 4.26
N ALA A 374 -26.09 5.38 5.05
CA ALA A 374 -26.74 5.94 6.22
C ALA A 374 -25.74 6.20 7.36
N ASN A 375 -24.83 5.27 7.61
CA ASN A 375 -23.83 5.37 8.68
C ASN A 375 -22.44 5.08 8.11
N PHE A 376 -21.56 6.07 8.19
CA PHE A 376 -20.17 5.94 7.76
C PHE A 376 -19.23 6.11 8.96
N SER A 377 -18.45 5.09 9.28
CA SER A 377 -17.49 5.09 10.38
C SER A 377 -16.07 4.95 9.86
N ILE A 378 -15.15 5.78 10.32
CA ILE A 378 -13.73 5.74 9.97
C ILE A 378 -12.90 5.74 11.26
N SER A 379 -12.14 4.66 11.50
CA SER A 379 -11.47 4.43 12.78
C SER A 379 -9.98 4.11 12.57
N ASN A 380 -9.19 4.24 13.64
CA ASN A 380 -7.82 3.69 13.74
C ASN A 380 -6.93 4.00 12.51
N GLN A 381 -6.77 5.29 12.18
CA GLN A 381 -5.94 5.82 11.09
C GLN A 381 -6.41 5.40 9.66
N ALA A 382 -7.57 4.79 9.53
CA ALA A 382 -8.15 4.54 8.22
C ALA A 382 -8.41 5.86 7.47
N LEU A 383 -8.35 5.81 6.15
CA LEU A 383 -8.41 6.99 5.28
C LEU A 383 -9.54 6.86 4.27
N TRP A 384 -10.42 7.86 4.22
CA TRP A 384 -11.25 8.12 3.07
C TRP A 384 -10.69 9.30 2.27
N GLN A 385 -10.31 9.05 1.02
CA GLN A 385 -9.89 10.09 0.08
C GLN A 385 -11.02 10.35 -0.92
N MET A 386 -11.57 11.56 -0.87
CA MET A 386 -12.57 12.01 -1.82
C MET A 386 -11.94 12.33 -3.17
N ASN A 387 -12.70 12.21 -4.24
CA ASN A 387 -12.33 12.58 -5.61
C ASN A 387 -13.36 13.54 -6.25
N ASP A 388 -14.29 14.05 -5.46
CA ASP A 388 -15.29 15.04 -5.83
C ASP A 388 -16.00 15.54 -4.58
N SER A 389 -16.78 16.62 -4.65
CA SER A 389 -17.67 17.07 -3.57
C SER A 389 -18.71 16.02 -3.24
N GLN A 390 -18.96 15.80 -1.95
CA GLN A 390 -19.76 14.70 -1.43
C GLN A 390 -20.78 15.17 -0.39
N SER A 391 -21.84 14.36 -0.23
CA SER A 391 -22.79 14.49 0.89
C SER A 391 -22.98 13.15 1.58
N VAL A 392 -22.79 13.11 2.90
CA VAL A 392 -22.99 11.92 3.74
C VAL A 392 -23.91 12.22 4.90
N SER A 393 -24.70 11.23 5.34
CA SER A 393 -25.68 11.40 6.41
C SER A 393 -25.01 11.46 7.79
N ASN A 394 -24.56 10.32 8.29
CA ASN A 394 -23.89 10.24 9.60
C ASN A 394 -22.42 9.84 9.39
N LEU A 395 -21.50 10.71 9.77
CA LEU A 395 -20.07 10.47 9.76
C LEU A 395 -19.53 10.39 11.19
N THR A 396 -18.96 9.26 11.55
CA THR A 396 -18.31 9.04 12.84
C THR A 396 -16.81 8.79 12.63
N LEU A 397 -15.98 9.60 13.27
CA LEU A 397 -14.53 9.44 13.22
C LEU A 397 -14.00 8.99 14.59
N ASN A 398 -13.24 7.92 14.64
CA ASN A 398 -12.56 7.44 15.85
C ASN A 398 -11.05 7.27 15.59
N GLY A 399 -10.36 8.40 15.43
CA GLY A 399 -8.96 8.42 14.99
C GLY A 399 -8.79 8.17 13.49
N GLY A 400 -9.89 8.23 12.71
CA GLY A 400 -9.88 8.13 11.25
C GLY A 400 -9.55 9.46 10.58
N ARG A 401 -9.32 9.39 9.27
CA ARG A 401 -8.92 10.53 8.44
C ARG A 401 -9.81 10.65 7.21
N VAL A 402 -10.15 11.88 6.86
CA VAL A 402 -10.85 12.23 5.62
C VAL A 402 -9.98 13.22 4.86
N ARG A 403 -9.56 12.86 3.65
CA ARG A 403 -8.86 13.77 2.74
C ARG A 403 -9.84 14.27 1.69
N LEU A 404 -10.09 15.58 1.68
CA LEU A 404 -11.12 16.15 0.84
C LEU A 404 -10.75 16.17 -0.63
N GLY A 405 -9.51 16.49 -0.96
CA GLY A 405 -9.03 16.51 -2.34
C GLY A 405 -7.57 16.09 -2.47
N SER A 406 -7.07 16.04 -3.69
CA SER A 406 -5.65 15.98 -4.00
C SER A 406 -5.11 17.40 -4.24
N ASN A 407 -3.80 17.55 -4.45
CA ASN A 407 -3.19 18.86 -4.67
C ASN A 407 -3.89 19.63 -5.80
N GLN A 408 -4.28 20.90 -5.52
CA GLN A 408 -4.97 21.83 -6.42
C GLN A 408 -6.43 21.46 -6.77
N GLU A 409 -7.02 20.49 -6.09
CA GLU A 409 -8.46 20.23 -6.12
C GLU A 409 -9.09 20.71 -4.81
N TYR A 410 -10.27 21.29 -4.89
CA TYR A 410 -10.98 21.85 -3.74
C TYR A 410 -12.39 21.33 -3.73
N PHE A 411 -12.73 20.56 -2.68
CA PHE A 411 -14.02 19.90 -2.57
C PHE A 411 -14.77 20.34 -1.32
N GLN A 412 -16.08 20.21 -1.38
CA GLN A 412 -16.96 20.38 -0.26
C GLN A 412 -17.46 19.02 0.23
N LEU A 413 -17.36 18.80 1.52
CA LEU A 413 -17.97 17.67 2.20
C LEU A 413 -19.17 18.16 3.04
N ASP A 414 -20.38 17.81 2.60
CA ASP A 414 -21.60 18.03 3.35
C ASP A 414 -21.85 16.83 4.29
N VAL A 415 -22.03 17.08 5.58
CA VAL A 415 -22.30 16.06 6.58
C VAL A 415 -23.56 16.44 7.34
N ALA A 416 -24.57 15.56 7.36
CA ALA A 416 -25.74 15.85 8.16
C ALA A 416 -25.40 15.79 9.67
N ASN A 417 -24.77 14.72 10.14
CA ASN A 417 -24.34 14.59 11.53
C ASN A 417 -22.88 14.13 11.63
N LEU A 418 -22.07 14.89 12.33
CA LEU A 418 -20.64 14.59 12.58
C LEU A 418 -20.43 14.27 14.05
N SER A 419 -19.69 13.20 14.34
CA SER A 419 -19.37 12.80 15.72
C SER A 419 -17.99 12.18 15.87
N GLY A 420 -17.51 12.07 17.12
CA GLY A 420 -16.28 11.41 17.50
C GLY A 420 -15.04 12.32 17.44
N ASN A 421 -13.91 11.77 16.96
CA ASN A 421 -12.64 12.48 16.83
C ASN A 421 -11.84 11.96 15.65
N GLY A 422 -11.34 12.84 14.81
CA GLY A 422 -10.56 12.46 13.63
C GLY A 422 -9.94 13.66 12.94
N THR A 423 -9.32 13.43 11.80
CA THR A 423 -8.58 14.45 11.06
C THR A 423 -9.18 14.66 9.68
N PHE A 424 -9.46 15.91 9.32
CA PHE A 424 -9.76 16.32 7.96
C PHE A 424 -8.51 16.93 7.33
N GLU A 425 -8.06 16.35 6.22
CA GLU A 425 -6.94 16.84 5.44
C GLU A 425 -7.48 17.72 4.32
N MET A 426 -7.08 18.99 4.32
CA MET A 426 -7.69 20.04 3.50
C MET A 426 -6.65 20.79 2.69
N ASN A 427 -6.96 21.10 1.44
CA ASN A 427 -6.19 21.99 0.59
C ASN A 427 -6.72 23.43 0.70
N THR A 428 -5.83 24.40 0.58
CA THR A 428 -6.20 25.82 0.59
C THR A 428 -5.24 26.59 -0.33
N ASP A 429 -5.79 27.31 -1.29
CA ASP A 429 -5.06 28.34 -2.03
C ASP A 429 -5.28 29.70 -1.34
N PHE A 430 -4.28 30.13 -0.61
CA PHE A 430 -4.34 31.38 0.16
C PHE A 430 -4.35 32.62 -0.74
N ASN A 431 -3.86 32.53 -1.98
CA ASN A 431 -3.86 33.65 -2.93
C ASN A 431 -5.21 33.84 -3.59
N GLN A 432 -5.82 32.74 -4.07
CA GLN A 432 -7.14 32.79 -4.69
C GLN A 432 -8.26 32.73 -3.66
N ARG A 433 -7.94 32.36 -2.40
CA ARG A 433 -8.88 32.18 -1.29
C ARG A 433 -9.90 31.07 -1.58
N ILE A 434 -9.44 30.01 -2.25
CA ILE A 434 -10.21 28.79 -2.51
C ILE A 434 -9.72 27.73 -1.55
N THR A 435 -10.65 27.01 -0.93
CA THR A 435 -10.33 25.99 0.06
C THR A 435 -11.31 24.83 -0.01
N ASP A 436 -10.88 23.67 0.46
CA ASP A 436 -11.80 22.62 0.85
C ASP A 436 -12.72 23.10 1.98
N LEU A 437 -13.97 22.67 1.97
CA LEU A 437 -14.96 23.07 2.97
C LEU A 437 -15.62 21.84 3.62
N LEU A 438 -15.57 21.76 4.94
CA LEU A 438 -16.41 20.87 5.72
C LEU A 438 -17.67 21.62 6.12
N ASN A 439 -18.86 21.17 5.64
CA ASN A 439 -20.13 21.77 5.93
C ASN A 439 -21.02 20.78 6.71
N VAL A 440 -21.21 21.02 8.01
CA VAL A 440 -22.09 20.21 8.86
C VAL A 440 -23.47 20.86 8.93
N THR A 441 -24.43 20.26 8.26
CA THR A 441 -25.79 20.85 8.09
C THR A 441 -26.75 20.51 9.21
N GLY A 442 -26.41 19.58 10.11
CA GLY A 442 -27.18 19.22 11.29
C GLY A 442 -26.36 19.33 12.56
N SER A 443 -26.11 18.24 13.26
CA SER A 443 -25.37 18.24 14.54
C SER A 443 -23.91 17.94 14.38
N ALA A 444 -23.04 18.78 14.98
CA ALA A 444 -21.60 18.52 15.09
C ALA A 444 -21.21 18.28 16.55
N SER A 445 -20.50 17.17 16.84
CA SER A 445 -20.00 16.85 18.18
C SER A 445 -18.61 16.22 18.13
N GLY A 446 -17.88 16.32 19.25
CA GLY A 446 -16.54 15.73 19.41
C GLY A 446 -15.39 16.69 19.14
N ASN A 447 -14.17 16.13 19.02
CA ASN A 447 -12.94 16.91 18.86
C ASN A 447 -12.25 16.51 17.56
N HIS A 448 -12.23 17.39 16.58
CA HIS A 448 -11.68 17.12 15.26
C HIS A 448 -10.43 17.96 15.01
N GLN A 449 -9.55 17.45 14.16
CA GLN A 449 -8.33 18.15 13.75
C GLN A 449 -8.39 18.47 12.26
N LEU A 450 -7.86 19.62 11.89
CA LEU A 450 -7.69 20.03 10.50
C LEU A 450 -6.19 19.99 10.18
N LEU A 451 -5.81 19.22 9.17
CA LEU A 451 -4.49 19.26 8.56
C LEU A 451 -4.60 20.07 7.28
N VAL A 452 -4.23 21.34 7.35
CA VAL A 452 -4.34 22.27 6.21
C VAL A 452 -3.00 22.34 5.49
N ALA A 453 -3.04 22.23 4.17
CA ALA A 453 -1.85 22.36 3.32
C ALA A 453 -1.20 23.74 3.51
N SER A 454 0.12 23.78 3.66
CA SER A 454 0.91 24.99 3.81
C SER A 454 1.21 25.65 2.46
N SER A 455 1.57 26.94 2.47
CA SER A 455 1.97 27.70 1.27
C SER A 455 3.27 28.45 1.53
N GLY A 456 4.17 28.46 0.54
CA GLY A 456 5.38 29.30 0.59
C GLY A 456 5.15 30.72 0.11
N ALA A 457 4.13 30.96 -0.70
CA ALA A 457 3.80 32.29 -1.20
C ALA A 457 3.02 33.10 -0.15
N ASP A 458 3.34 34.40 -0.02
CA ASP A 458 2.56 35.31 0.79
C ASP A 458 1.17 35.51 0.17
N PRO A 459 0.11 35.54 0.99
CA PRO A 459 -1.24 35.78 0.50
C PRO A 459 -1.42 37.22 0.07
N VAL A 460 -2.23 37.45 -0.97
CA VAL A 460 -2.54 38.78 -1.47
C VAL A 460 -3.54 39.55 -0.59
N SER A 461 -4.17 38.89 0.38
CA SER A 461 -5.19 39.47 1.25
C SER A 461 -5.20 38.79 2.62
N ASP A 462 -5.42 39.59 3.67
CA ASP A 462 -5.56 39.14 5.07
C ASP A 462 -7.00 38.73 5.43
N ALA A 463 -7.92 38.67 4.48
CA ALA A 463 -9.29 38.30 4.76
C ALA A 463 -9.38 36.83 5.21
N PRO A 464 -10.22 36.51 6.20
CA PRO A 464 -10.35 35.16 6.71
C PRO A 464 -10.86 34.17 5.66
N ILE A 465 -10.46 32.90 5.76
CA ILE A 465 -10.86 31.81 4.88
C ILE A 465 -11.68 30.81 5.70
N LYS A 466 -12.96 30.62 5.32
CA LYS A 466 -13.84 29.66 5.99
C LYS A 466 -13.46 28.25 5.59
N VAL A 467 -13.14 27.38 6.56
CA VAL A 467 -12.77 25.97 6.36
C VAL A 467 -13.78 24.99 6.96
N VAL A 468 -14.52 25.41 7.97
CA VAL A 468 -15.64 24.63 8.54
C VAL A 468 -16.85 25.53 8.70
N GLN A 469 -17.98 25.03 8.22
CA GLN A 469 -19.29 25.62 8.45
C GLN A 469 -20.14 24.65 9.27
N THR A 470 -20.79 25.14 10.32
CA THR A 470 -21.71 24.31 11.12
C THR A 470 -22.99 25.07 11.43
N THR A 471 -24.12 24.36 11.57
CA THR A 471 -25.40 24.92 11.99
C THR A 471 -25.57 24.86 13.50
N GLY A 472 -24.68 24.19 14.23
CA GLY A 472 -24.66 24.08 15.69
C GLY A 472 -24.05 22.78 16.19
N GLY A 473 -24.00 22.64 17.51
CA GLY A 473 -23.43 21.49 18.18
C GLY A 473 -22.24 21.83 19.10
N SER A 474 -21.62 20.81 19.69
CA SER A 474 -20.52 20.96 20.66
C SER A 474 -19.14 20.66 20.06
N ALA A 475 -19.04 20.43 18.75
CA ALA A 475 -17.78 20.09 18.12
C ALA A 475 -16.70 21.17 18.31
N GLN A 476 -15.50 20.72 18.57
CA GLN A 476 -14.30 21.54 18.60
C GLN A 476 -13.38 21.14 17.45
N PHE A 477 -12.78 22.16 16.81
CA PHE A 477 -11.80 21.95 15.76
C PHE A 477 -10.46 22.56 16.16
N GLY A 478 -9.36 21.86 15.87
CA GLY A 478 -7.99 22.32 16.08
C GLY A 478 -7.14 22.11 14.85
N LEU A 479 -5.97 22.74 14.80
CA LEU A 479 -4.98 22.52 13.73
C LEU A 479 -3.98 21.44 14.13
N VAL A 480 -3.75 20.48 13.26
CA VAL A 480 -2.63 19.54 13.41
C VAL A 480 -1.32 20.32 13.37
N ASN A 481 -0.41 20.02 14.31
CA ASN A 481 0.89 20.72 14.43
C ASN A 481 0.82 22.24 14.70
N GLY A 482 -0.34 22.79 15.08
CA GLY A 482 -0.53 24.22 15.37
C GLY A 482 -0.75 25.08 14.11
N PRO A 483 -0.47 26.39 14.16
CA PRO A 483 -0.77 27.30 13.05
C PRO A 483 -0.16 26.87 11.72
N VAL A 484 -0.88 27.15 10.62
CA VAL A 484 -0.48 26.80 9.25
C VAL A 484 0.59 27.78 8.76
N ASP A 485 1.68 27.27 8.21
CA ASP A 485 2.73 28.10 7.57
C ASP A 485 2.23 28.65 6.23
N VAL A 486 2.15 29.99 6.08
CA VAL A 486 1.72 30.67 4.84
C VAL A 486 2.61 31.88 4.59
N GLY A 487 3.47 31.78 3.58
CA GLY A 487 4.45 32.82 3.29
C GLY A 487 5.33 33.12 4.51
N ALA A 488 5.49 34.41 4.81
CA ALA A 488 6.31 34.88 5.93
C ALA A 488 5.71 34.59 7.31
N PHE A 489 4.42 34.38 7.44
CA PHE A 489 3.71 34.30 8.71
C PHE A 489 2.90 33.01 8.83
N THR A 490 2.07 32.92 9.87
CA THR A 490 1.20 31.75 10.10
C THR A 490 -0.28 32.15 10.06
N TYR A 491 -1.14 31.13 9.83
CA TYR A 491 -2.59 31.26 9.96
C TYR A 491 -3.08 30.42 11.12
N GLY A 492 -3.83 31.03 12.03
CA GLY A 492 -4.50 30.37 13.13
C GLY A 492 -5.93 30.00 12.80
N LEU A 493 -6.48 28.98 13.46
CA LEU A 493 -7.89 28.62 13.37
C LEU A 493 -8.68 29.37 14.44
N VAL A 494 -9.73 30.08 14.04
CA VAL A 494 -10.58 30.90 14.94
C VAL A 494 -12.05 30.56 14.71
N LYS A 495 -12.81 30.33 15.79
CA LYS A 495 -14.25 30.17 15.73
C LYS A 495 -14.96 31.54 15.73
N GLU A 496 -15.85 31.76 14.76
CA GLU A 496 -16.67 32.97 14.65
C GLU A 496 -18.13 32.57 14.46
N GLY A 497 -18.94 32.82 15.46
CA GLY A 497 -20.28 32.26 15.51
C GLY A 497 -20.23 30.74 15.61
N GLU A 498 -20.84 30.06 14.65
CA GLU A 498 -20.78 28.61 14.57
C GLU A 498 -19.72 28.10 13.56
N ASP A 499 -19.10 29.00 12.79
CA ASP A 499 -18.15 28.66 11.73
C ASP A 499 -16.69 28.80 12.18
N TRP A 500 -15.78 28.13 11.46
CA TRP A 500 -14.35 28.19 11.75
C TRP A 500 -13.58 28.73 10.53
N TYR A 501 -12.66 29.66 10.82
CA TYR A 501 -11.91 30.41 9.83
C TYR A 501 -10.41 30.32 10.06
N LEU A 502 -9.65 30.21 8.99
CA LEU A 502 -8.22 30.49 9.00
C LEU A 502 -8.00 31.99 8.96
N ARG A 503 -7.30 32.54 9.98
CA ARG A 503 -6.95 33.97 10.07
C ARG A 503 -5.43 34.15 10.10
N PRO A 504 -4.91 35.17 9.41
CA PRO A 504 -3.49 35.49 9.48
C PRO A 504 -3.08 35.88 10.89
N ASN A 505 -1.96 35.36 11.35
CA ASN A 505 -1.29 35.76 12.57
C ASN A 505 0.09 36.33 12.22
N ARG A 506 0.17 37.65 12.08
CA ARG A 506 1.40 38.37 11.72
C ARG A 506 2.37 38.53 12.87
N GLU A 507 2.02 38.15 14.07
CA GLU A 507 2.93 38.11 15.23
C GLU A 507 3.79 36.84 15.24
N VAL A 508 3.37 35.80 14.55
CA VAL A 508 4.05 34.50 14.52
C VAL A 508 4.61 34.25 13.12
N VAL A 509 5.92 34.30 13.03
CA VAL A 509 6.68 34.01 11.81
C VAL A 509 6.61 32.52 11.47
N SER A 510 6.42 32.19 10.20
CA SER A 510 6.32 30.81 9.71
C SER A 510 7.63 30.03 9.93
N THR A 511 7.52 28.71 10.00
CA THR A 511 8.69 27.82 10.14
C THR A 511 9.72 27.97 9.02
N PRO A 512 9.29 28.04 7.74
CA PRO A 512 10.23 28.31 6.63
C PRO A 512 10.94 29.64 6.80
N THR A 513 10.23 30.70 7.13
CA THR A 513 10.83 32.03 7.31
C THR A 513 11.83 32.04 8.46
N ARG A 514 11.52 31.44 9.63
CA ARG A 514 12.48 31.32 10.74
C ARG A 514 13.72 30.53 10.32
N SER A 515 13.56 29.46 9.56
CA SER A 515 14.68 28.63 9.09
C SER A 515 15.57 29.41 8.12
N VAL A 516 14.97 30.18 7.21
CA VAL A 516 15.68 31.07 6.28
C VAL A 516 16.45 32.16 7.02
N MET A 517 15.81 32.82 7.97
CA MET A 517 16.47 33.85 8.79
C MET A 517 17.66 33.30 9.58
N ALA A 518 17.53 32.09 10.15
CA ALA A 518 18.64 31.41 10.81
C ALA A 518 19.80 31.16 9.85
N MET A 519 19.51 30.68 8.62
CA MET A 519 20.54 30.44 7.59
C MET A 519 21.30 31.70 7.19
N PHE A 520 20.62 32.84 7.07
CA PHE A 520 21.29 34.12 6.76
C PHE A 520 22.19 34.63 7.89
N GLY A 521 21.80 34.37 9.16
CA GLY A 521 22.52 34.82 10.33
C GLY A 521 23.79 34.02 10.68
N ILE A 522 24.00 32.87 10.05
CA ILE A 522 25.01 31.91 10.51
C ILE A 522 26.42 32.15 9.98
N GLY A 523 26.56 32.83 8.83
CA GLY A 523 27.85 33.07 8.20
C GLY A 523 28.93 33.61 9.12
N PRO A 524 28.68 34.64 9.95
CA PRO A 524 29.64 35.10 10.94
C PRO A 524 30.11 34.03 11.96
N THR A 525 29.22 33.19 12.48
CA THR A 525 29.60 32.13 13.45
C THR A 525 30.48 31.08 12.81
N VAL A 526 30.23 30.72 11.53
CA VAL A 526 31.13 29.83 10.75
C VAL A 526 32.51 30.45 10.63
N MET A 527 32.58 31.74 10.26
CA MET A 527 33.86 32.44 10.11
C MET A 527 34.64 32.53 11.42
N TYR A 528 33.96 32.79 12.52
CA TYR A 528 34.59 32.87 13.86
C TYR A 528 35.07 31.50 14.34
N GLY A 529 34.32 30.41 14.09
CA GLY A 529 34.76 29.07 14.40
C GLY A 529 36.03 28.67 13.68
N GLU A 530 36.14 29.04 12.39
CA GLU A 530 37.35 28.84 11.59
C GLU A 530 38.53 29.67 12.07
N MET A 531 38.31 30.90 12.54
CA MET A 531 39.33 31.75 13.08
C MET A 531 39.96 31.22 14.37
N SER A 532 39.21 30.50 15.22
CA SER A 532 39.72 29.95 16.46
C SER A 532 40.96 29.06 16.28
N THR A 533 41.00 28.32 15.15
CA THR A 533 42.13 27.47 14.80
C THR A 533 43.39 28.28 14.47
N LEU A 534 43.24 29.42 13.80
CA LEU A 534 44.36 30.32 13.47
C LEU A 534 44.94 31.00 14.70
N ILE A 535 44.10 31.42 15.65
CA ILE A 535 44.53 31.98 16.92
C ILE A 535 45.38 30.96 17.68
N ASN A 536 44.99 29.69 17.68
CA ASN A 536 45.80 28.62 18.30
C ASN A 536 47.14 28.44 17.57
N ARG A 537 47.19 28.55 16.22
CA ARG A 537 48.47 28.51 15.47
C ARG A 537 49.37 29.65 15.84
N MET A 538 48.86 30.86 16.00
CA MET A 538 49.62 32.01 16.43
C MET A 538 50.17 31.84 17.85
N GLY A 539 49.41 31.18 18.75
CA GLY A 539 49.89 30.72 20.05
C GLY A 539 51.07 29.75 19.97
N ASP A 540 51.01 28.76 19.05
CA ASP A 540 52.13 27.82 18.83
C ASP A 540 53.40 28.54 18.32
N LEU A 541 53.25 29.53 17.43
CA LEU A 541 54.37 30.34 16.93
C LEU A 541 55.05 31.11 18.05
N ARG A 542 54.32 31.65 18.99
CA ARG A 542 54.86 32.32 20.18
C ARG A 542 55.76 31.41 21.02
N VAL A 543 55.37 30.17 21.20
CA VAL A 543 56.09 29.15 21.98
C VAL A 543 57.30 28.60 21.30
N ASN A 544 57.25 28.42 19.96
CA ASN A 544 58.32 27.82 19.15
C ASN A 544 59.33 28.84 18.65
N GLY A 545 59.31 30.07 19.17
CA GLY A 545 60.25 31.14 18.80
C GLY A 545 60.14 31.59 17.35
N GLY A 546 58.99 31.37 16.69
CA GLY A 546 58.66 31.87 15.38
C GLY A 546 59.48 31.31 14.23
N GLN A 547 59.68 30.02 14.16
CA GLN A 547 60.30 29.34 13.01
C GLN A 547 59.37 29.22 11.85
N SER A 548 59.89 29.28 10.61
CA SER A 548 59.11 29.01 9.38
C SER A 548 58.64 27.56 9.34
N GLY A 549 57.45 27.34 8.81
CA GLY A 549 56.95 25.95 8.69
C GLY A 549 55.58 25.85 7.99
N GLY A 550 55.29 24.64 7.60
CA GLY A 550 53.94 24.26 7.16
C GLY A 550 53.15 23.65 8.31
N TRP A 551 51.87 23.83 8.31
CA TRP A 551 50.99 23.31 9.35
C TRP A 551 49.68 22.81 8.78
N VAL A 552 49.05 21.81 9.44
CA VAL A 552 47.72 21.31 9.18
C VAL A 552 47.01 21.15 10.51
N ARG A 553 45.76 21.59 10.59
CA ARG A 553 44.93 21.49 11.78
C ARG A 553 43.51 21.09 11.47
N SER A 554 42.91 20.26 12.30
CA SER A 554 41.47 19.99 12.32
C SER A 554 40.85 20.64 13.55
N TYR A 555 39.57 20.97 13.45
CA TYR A 555 38.81 21.59 14.51
C TYR A 555 37.36 21.20 14.50
N GLY A 556 36.68 21.33 15.64
CA GLY A 556 35.25 21.15 15.80
C GLY A 556 34.68 22.15 16.79
N ASN A 557 33.54 22.74 16.46
CA ASN A 557 32.84 23.71 17.29
C ASN A 557 31.37 23.32 17.39
N ARG A 558 30.77 23.62 18.55
CA ARG A 558 29.33 23.51 18.74
C ARG A 558 28.78 24.83 19.29
N TYR A 559 27.77 25.36 18.64
CA TYR A 559 27.07 26.55 19.03
C TYR A 559 25.62 26.23 19.32
N SER A 560 25.07 26.82 20.39
CA SER A 560 23.64 26.86 20.66
C SER A 560 23.20 28.30 20.65
N VAL A 561 22.36 28.67 19.71
CA VAL A 561 21.87 30.03 19.54
C VAL A 561 20.41 30.09 19.96
N SER A 562 20.09 30.94 20.93
CA SER A 562 18.73 31.27 21.33
C SER A 562 18.32 32.56 20.66
N GLY A 563 17.35 32.51 19.75
CA GLY A 563 16.85 33.68 19.05
C GLY A 563 15.78 34.42 19.86
N ASN A 564 15.87 35.74 19.92
CA ASN A 564 14.80 36.59 20.42
C ASN A 564 13.90 37.06 19.25
N VAL A 565 12.58 36.90 19.44
CA VAL A 565 11.46 37.53 18.72
C VAL A 565 11.28 37.14 17.25
N LEU A 566 12.27 37.11 16.37
CA LEU A 566 12.09 36.83 14.93
C LEU A 566 12.93 35.68 14.40
N GLY A 567 14.10 35.41 14.99
CA GLY A 567 14.97 34.28 14.60
C GLY A 567 14.79 33.07 15.52
N GLY A 568 14.50 31.90 14.95
CA GLY A 568 14.35 30.66 15.74
C GLY A 568 15.66 30.25 16.43
N SER A 569 15.55 29.57 17.57
CA SER A 569 16.69 28.91 18.20
C SER A 569 17.21 27.78 17.32
N TYR A 570 18.52 27.62 17.22
CA TYR A 570 19.14 26.53 16.47
C TYR A 570 20.41 26.03 17.14
N SER A 571 20.81 24.83 16.85
CA SER A 571 22.14 24.32 17.17
C SER A 571 22.97 24.17 15.89
N GLN A 572 24.25 24.49 16.00
CA GLN A 572 25.21 24.36 14.89
C GLN A 572 26.36 23.49 15.35
N THR A 573 26.69 22.47 14.59
CA THR A 573 27.91 21.66 14.76
C THR A 573 28.82 21.91 13.56
N GLN A 574 30.00 22.44 13.80
CA GLN A 574 30.98 22.74 12.77
C GLN A 574 32.19 21.84 12.92
N SER A 575 32.67 21.31 11.79
CA SER A 575 33.96 20.60 11.70
C SER A 575 34.74 21.11 10.50
N GLY A 576 36.05 21.12 10.59
CA GLY A 576 36.87 21.62 9.50
C GLY A 576 38.34 21.25 9.59
N ILE A 577 39.02 21.57 8.51
CA ILE A 577 40.47 21.44 8.37
C ILE A 577 41.04 22.72 7.77
N ALA A 578 42.19 23.13 8.26
CA ALA A 578 42.94 24.25 7.71
C ALA A 578 44.41 23.86 7.56
N MET A 579 45.05 24.40 6.55
CA MET A 579 46.47 24.21 6.29
C MET A 579 47.10 25.53 5.86
N GLY A 580 48.34 25.74 6.20
CA GLY A 580 49.03 26.95 5.85
C GLY A 580 50.54 26.85 5.97
N VAL A 581 51.18 27.93 5.60
CA VAL A 581 52.64 28.12 5.64
C VAL A 581 52.95 29.49 6.23
N ASP A 582 53.99 29.58 7.02
CA ASP A 582 54.43 30.85 7.61
C ASP A 582 55.98 30.98 7.56
N THR A 583 56.47 32.22 7.59
CA THR A 583 57.88 32.53 7.57
C THR A 583 58.13 33.84 8.36
N PRO A 584 59.24 33.89 9.09
CA PRO A 584 59.64 35.17 9.74
C PRO A 584 60.17 36.14 8.74
N VAL A 585 59.76 37.38 8.86
CA VAL A 585 60.19 38.55 8.03
C VAL A 585 60.61 39.66 8.97
N GLN A 586 61.63 40.44 8.64
CA GLN A 586 62.04 41.62 9.34
C GLN A 586 61.26 42.83 8.81
N ILE A 587 60.45 43.48 9.66
CA ILE A 587 59.72 44.70 9.34
C ILE A 587 60.08 45.76 10.36
N ALA A 588 60.66 46.89 9.91
CA ALA A 588 61.09 48.01 10.73
C ALA A 588 62.04 47.65 11.92
N GLY A 589 62.83 46.56 11.74
CA GLY A 589 63.74 46.06 12.77
C GLY A 589 63.12 45.04 13.72
N GLU A 590 61.81 44.87 13.66
CA GLU A 590 61.04 43.89 14.45
C GLU A 590 60.82 42.56 13.71
N ARG A 591 60.76 41.48 14.39
CA ARG A 591 60.47 40.14 13.82
C ARG A 591 58.99 39.91 13.77
N VAL A 592 58.48 39.80 12.57
CA VAL A 592 57.06 39.51 12.28
C VAL A 592 56.96 38.18 11.51
N LEU A 593 56.12 37.26 11.95
CA LEU A 593 55.77 36.09 11.16
C LEU A 593 54.60 36.40 10.26
N LEU A 594 54.79 36.17 8.97
CA LEU A 594 53.72 36.27 7.97
C LEU A 594 53.35 34.91 7.45
N GLY A 595 52.07 34.63 7.32
CA GLY A 595 51.58 33.37 6.79
C GLY A 595 50.37 33.52 5.88
N ALA A 596 50.17 32.47 5.09
CA ALA A 596 48.95 32.27 4.27
C ALA A 596 48.37 30.92 4.55
N PHE A 597 47.05 30.79 4.42
CA PHE A 597 46.33 29.54 4.67
C PHE A 597 45.14 29.36 3.77
N ALA A 598 44.72 28.09 3.63
CA ALA A 598 43.46 27.68 3.04
C ALA A 598 42.74 26.72 4.02
N GLY A 599 41.43 26.70 3.98
CA GLY A 599 40.63 25.84 4.83
C GLY A 599 39.31 25.45 4.21
N TYR A 600 38.77 24.35 4.71
CA TYR A 600 37.42 23.90 4.44
C TYR A 600 36.71 23.53 5.74
N SER A 601 35.48 23.96 5.87
CA SER A 601 34.63 23.53 6.98
C SER A 601 33.22 23.16 6.52
N LYS A 602 32.59 22.27 7.28
CA LYS A 602 31.19 21.93 7.19
C LYS A 602 30.51 22.27 8.50
N SER A 603 29.36 22.93 8.39
CA SER A 603 28.48 23.22 9.52
C SER A 603 27.13 22.59 9.28
N ASP A 604 26.70 21.73 10.18
CA ASP A 604 25.37 21.12 10.22
C ASP A 604 24.51 21.88 11.24
N LEU A 605 23.27 22.23 10.83
CA LEU A 605 22.32 22.95 11.65
C LEU A 605 21.09 22.12 11.94
N ASP A 606 20.70 22.12 13.21
CA ASP A 606 19.39 21.64 13.65
C ASP A 606 18.47 22.84 13.87
N LEU A 607 17.41 22.89 13.11
CA LEU A 607 16.40 23.94 13.12
C LEU A 607 15.08 23.43 13.72
N SER A 608 14.09 24.31 13.86
CA SER A 608 12.78 23.94 14.41
C SER A 608 12.03 22.92 13.52
N ARG A 609 11.16 22.12 14.13
CA ARG A 609 10.32 21.08 13.50
C ARG A 609 11.09 20.04 12.66
N GLY A 610 12.32 19.70 13.04
CA GLY A 610 13.15 18.76 12.27
C GLY A 610 13.62 19.32 10.92
N SER A 611 13.60 20.65 10.76
CA SER A 611 14.28 21.32 9.66
C SER A 611 15.78 21.30 9.89
N SER A 612 16.58 21.32 8.83
CA SER A 612 18.03 21.31 8.89
C SER A 612 18.66 22.23 7.85
N GLY A 613 19.88 22.62 8.10
CA GLY A 613 20.71 23.35 7.14
C GLY A 613 22.13 22.78 7.12
N ASP A 614 22.74 22.81 5.93
CA ASP A 614 24.12 22.42 5.71
C ASP A 614 24.88 23.60 5.11
N ILE A 615 26.04 23.96 5.69
CA ILE A 615 26.90 25.01 5.13
C ILE A 615 28.29 24.47 4.90
N GLY A 616 28.70 24.42 3.64
CA GLY A 616 30.08 24.20 3.23
C GLY A 616 30.80 25.54 3.10
N SER A 617 31.94 25.70 3.74
CA SER A 617 32.77 26.92 3.66
C SER A 617 34.17 26.59 3.16
N THR A 618 34.57 27.24 2.09
CA THR A 618 35.98 27.21 1.61
C THR A 618 36.59 28.57 1.91
N SER A 619 37.71 28.60 2.61
CA SER A 619 38.35 29.84 3.04
C SER A 619 39.79 29.93 2.57
N LEU A 620 40.20 31.21 2.32
CA LEU A 620 41.54 31.60 1.96
C LEU A 620 41.90 32.85 2.78
N GLY A 621 43.11 32.93 3.32
CA GLY A 621 43.50 34.10 4.07
C GLY A 621 44.98 34.23 4.34
N ILE A 622 45.32 35.34 4.93
CA ILE A 622 46.68 35.69 5.40
C ILE A 622 46.64 36.04 6.87
N TYR A 623 47.74 35.84 7.52
CA TYR A 623 47.92 36.23 8.95
C TYR A 623 49.31 36.76 9.23
N GLY A 624 49.42 37.54 10.34
CA GLY A 624 50.67 38.08 10.80
C GLY A 624 50.72 38.06 12.32
N THR A 625 51.85 37.67 12.87
CA THR A 625 52.13 37.65 14.34
C THR A 625 53.38 38.47 14.60
N TRP A 626 53.24 39.58 15.36
CA TRP A 626 54.36 40.30 15.95
C TRP A 626 54.58 39.85 17.37
N LEU A 627 55.84 39.64 17.73
CA LEU A 627 56.29 39.22 19.05
C LEU A 627 57.30 40.21 19.60
N GLY A 628 56.92 40.95 20.65
CA GLY A 628 57.79 41.89 21.32
C GLY A 628 58.64 41.22 22.42
N ASP A 629 59.87 41.67 22.64
CA ASP A 629 60.84 41.13 23.61
C ASP A 629 60.32 41.10 25.06
N SER A 630 59.35 41.95 25.41
CA SER A 630 58.72 42.01 26.76
C SER A 630 57.49 41.11 26.93
N GLY A 631 57.27 40.18 25.97
CA GLY A 631 56.15 39.21 25.98
C GLY A 631 54.82 39.76 25.43
N TYR A 632 54.77 40.99 24.94
CA TYR A 632 53.62 41.50 24.21
C TYR A 632 53.53 40.86 22.83
N TYR A 633 52.30 40.68 22.34
CA TYR A 633 52.07 40.17 20.99
C TYR A 633 50.90 40.88 20.31
N LEU A 634 50.95 40.92 19.00
CA LEU A 634 49.86 41.38 18.15
C LEU A 634 49.63 40.34 17.04
N ASP A 635 48.46 39.74 17.04
CA ASP A 635 48.02 38.79 16.00
C ASP A 635 46.98 39.43 15.10
N THR A 636 47.15 39.30 13.79
CA THR A 636 46.23 39.81 12.79
C THR A 636 45.88 38.75 11.76
N VAL A 637 44.61 38.68 11.36
CA VAL A 637 44.12 37.75 10.32
C VAL A 637 43.20 38.51 9.39
N ALA A 638 43.33 38.24 8.11
CA ALA A 638 42.36 38.64 7.07
C ALA A 638 41.98 37.40 6.25
N LYS A 639 40.67 37.18 6.04
CA LYS A 639 40.15 35.96 5.43
C LYS A 639 38.97 36.25 4.52
N LEU A 640 38.90 35.50 3.42
CA LEU A 640 37.76 35.41 2.51
C LEU A 640 37.17 34.01 2.55
N ASN A 641 35.84 33.93 2.51
CA ASN A 641 35.11 32.69 2.48
C ASN A 641 34.16 32.62 1.28
N HIS A 642 34.06 31.45 0.69
CA HIS A 642 32.98 31.09 -0.22
C HIS A 642 32.08 30.07 0.50
N PHE A 643 30.81 30.42 0.67
CA PHE A 643 29.81 29.57 1.31
C PHE A 643 28.91 28.90 0.30
N ARG A 644 28.62 27.65 0.52
CA ARG A 644 27.56 26.88 -0.13
C ARG A 644 26.55 26.48 0.95
N ASN A 645 25.32 26.97 0.81
CA ASN A 645 24.27 26.85 1.78
C ASN A 645 23.15 25.99 1.21
N ASP A 646 22.73 24.95 1.95
CA ASP A 646 21.64 24.06 1.61
C ASP A 646 20.66 24.03 2.80
N ALA A 647 19.38 24.30 2.57
CA ALA A 647 18.32 24.28 3.58
C ALA A 647 17.26 23.21 3.24
N LYS A 648 16.83 22.48 4.26
CA LYS A 648 15.72 21.51 4.22
C LYS A 648 14.75 21.87 5.34
N VAL A 649 13.56 22.28 4.96
CA VAL A 649 12.56 22.81 5.89
C VAL A 649 11.33 21.94 5.90
N THR A 650 10.87 21.55 7.09
CA THR A 650 9.62 20.85 7.32
C THR A 650 8.53 21.84 7.68
N LEU A 651 7.44 21.83 6.92
CA LEU A 651 6.30 22.72 7.04
C LEU A 651 5.27 22.24 8.07
N SER A 652 4.30 23.07 8.40
CA SER A 652 3.24 22.75 9.37
C SER A 652 2.36 21.56 8.96
N ASP A 653 2.20 21.31 7.67
CA ASP A 653 1.47 20.16 7.11
C ASP A 653 2.31 18.87 7.00
N GLY A 654 3.58 18.93 7.43
CA GLY A 654 4.53 17.81 7.37
C GLY A 654 5.23 17.65 6.02
N THR A 655 4.91 18.47 5.03
CA THR A 655 5.63 18.48 3.75
C THR A 655 7.04 19.08 3.92
N ARG A 656 7.94 18.78 2.99
CA ARG A 656 9.31 19.28 3.01
C ARG A 656 9.60 20.14 1.80
N THR A 657 10.28 21.25 2.05
CA THR A 657 10.80 22.14 1.01
C THR A 657 12.29 22.31 1.18
N LYS A 658 12.99 22.69 0.15
CA LYS A 658 14.44 22.94 0.16
C LYS A 658 14.78 24.13 -0.68
N GLY A 659 15.95 24.68 -0.40
CA GLY A 659 16.54 25.78 -1.19
C GLY A 659 18.04 25.80 -0.99
N ASN A 660 18.77 26.35 -1.92
CA ASN A 660 20.21 26.47 -1.86
C ASN A 660 20.67 27.81 -2.45
N TYR A 661 21.77 28.30 -1.94
CA TYR A 661 22.43 29.51 -2.47
C TYR A 661 23.91 29.49 -2.13
N ASN A 662 24.69 30.31 -2.89
CA ASN A 662 26.11 30.54 -2.62
C ASN A 662 26.32 32.01 -2.35
N ASN A 663 27.19 32.34 -1.40
CA ASN A 663 27.57 33.71 -1.12
C ASN A 663 29.03 33.82 -0.66
N LEU A 664 29.52 35.05 -0.57
CA LEU A 664 30.87 35.36 -0.15
C LEU A 664 30.89 36.03 1.22
N GLY A 665 31.94 35.79 1.98
CA GLY A 665 32.20 36.46 3.23
C GLY A 665 33.63 36.99 3.31
N ALA A 666 33.81 38.10 4.00
CA ALA A 666 35.12 38.63 4.37
C ALA A 666 35.19 38.86 5.86
N SER A 667 36.32 38.53 6.48
CA SER A 667 36.54 38.79 7.91
C SER A 667 37.95 39.16 8.21
N ALA A 668 38.10 39.92 9.30
CA ALA A 668 39.39 40.24 9.89
C ALA A 668 39.35 40.12 11.42
N SER A 669 40.48 39.82 12.01
CA SER A 669 40.67 39.74 13.44
C SER A 669 41.96 40.39 13.85
N VAL A 670 41.96 41.10 14.96
CA VAL A 670 43.13 41.67 15.64
C VAL A 670 43.07 41.24 17.09
N GLU A 671 44.12 40.59 17.59
CA GLU A 671 44.28 40.25 18.98
C GLU A 671 45.56 40.88 19.55
N PHE A 672 45.47 41.54 20.68
CA PHE A 672 46.58 42.09 21.40
C PHE A 672 46.59 41.47 22.80
N GLY A 673 47.76 40.98 23.26
CA GLY A 673 47.89 40.39 24.56
C GLY A 673 49.34 40.37 25.04
N LYS A 674 49.51 39.78 26.22
CA LYS A 674 50.81 39.62 26.85
C LYS A 674 51.00 38.25 27.44
N HIS A 675 52.06 37.57 27.07
CA HIS A 675 52.50 36.33 27.70
C HIS A 675 53.29 36.64 28.95
N ILE A 676 52.86 36.13 30.11
CA ILE A 676 53.49 36.38 31.43
C ILE A 676 53.81 35.03 32.05
N GLU A 677 55.08 34.70 32.18
CA GLU A 677 55.55 33.51 32.89
C GLU A 677 55.44 33.68 34.43
N LEU A 678 54.84 32.68 35.10
CA LEU A 678 54.63 32.71 36.55
C LEU A 678 55.59 31.82 37.35
N GLY A 679 56.55 31.16 36.72
CA GLY A 679 57.42 30.18 37.34
C GLY A 679 56.82 28.76 37.33
N SER A 680 57.68 27.74 37.53
CA SER A 680 57.29 26.31 37.44
C SER A 680 56.54 25.93 36.16
N ASP A 681 56.93 26.57 35.05
CA ASP A 681 56.34 26.41 33.72
C ASP A 681 54.89 26.87 33.56
N TYR A 682 54.28 27.55 34.55
CA TYR A 682 52.94 28.13 34.41
C TYR A 682 53.03 29.54 33.79
N TYR A 683 51.96 29.87 33.01
CA TYR A 683 51.83 31.17 32.38
C TYR A 683 50.40 31.66 32.42
N ILE A 684 50.25 33.00 32.30
CA ILE A 684 48.99 33.66 32.03
C ILE A 684 49.13 34.54 30.81
N GLU A 685 48.06 34.63 30.00
CA GLU A 685 48.01 35.54 28.84
C GLU A 685 46.70 36.35 28.87
N PRO A 686 46.66 37.50 29.45
CA PRO A 686 45.54 38.44 29.26
C PRO A 686 45.56 38.95 27.84
N PHE A 687 44.35 38.99 27.19
CA PHE A 687 44.21 39.45 25.83
C PHE A 687 42.92 40.22 25.60
N THR A 688 42.95 41.05 24.57
CA THR A 688 41.76 41.64 23.95
C THR A 688 41.77 41.36 22.47
N GLN A 689 40.60 41.03 21.92
CA GLN A 689 40.46 40.65 20.52
C GLN A 689 39.24 41.36 19.90
N TRP A 690 39.42 41.84 18.70
CA TRP A 690 38.37 42.38 17.88
C TRP A 690 38.27 41.59 16.59
N GLN A 691 37.03 41.15 16.27
CA GLN A 691 36.75 40.38 15.06
C GLN A 691 35.63 41.09 14.29
N VAL A 692 35.82 41.32 13.02
CA VAL A 692 34.81 41.85 12.11
C VAL A 692 34.52 40.84 11.02
N ALA A 693 33.26 40.72 10.64
CA ALA A 693 32.83 39.86 9.57
C ALA A 693 31.72 40.56 8.76
N ALA A 694 31.75 40.36 7.46
CA ALA A 694 30.71 40.77 6.53
C ALA A 694 30.41 39.59 5.61
N VAL A 695 29.16 39.23 5.50
CA VAL A 695 28.69 38.13 4.63
C VAL A 695 27.70 38.71 3.64
N GLN A 696 27.98 38.53 2.36
CA GLN A 696 27.16 39.04 1.25
C GLN A 696 25.73 38.52 1.38
N GLY A 697 24.76 39.43 1.31
CA GLY A 697 23.35 39.10 1.16
C GLY A 697 23.07 38.42 -0.19
N LYS A 698 22.05 37.61 -0.23
CA LYS A 698 21.66 36.89 -1.44
C LYS A 698 20.19 36.58 -1.43
N ASP A 699 19.55 36.82 -2.56
CA ASP A 699 18.18 36.40 -2.80
C ASP A 699 18.16 34.92 -3.16
N TYR A 700 17.24 34.16 -2.58
CA TYR A 700 16.96 32.79 -3.00
C TYR A 700 15.53 32.41 -2.73
N SER A 701 15.08 31.32 -3.35
CA SER A 701 13.73 30.79 -3.17
C SER A 701 13.77 29.35 -2.70
N LEU A 702 12.83 28.97 -1.83
CA LEU A 702 12.53 27.59 -1.53
C LEU A 702 11.63 26.99 -2.63
N ASP A 703 11.66 25.67 -2.81
CA ASP A 703 10.87 24.96 -3.82
C ASP A 703 9.35 25.18 -3.66
N ASN A 704 8.86 25.50 -2.46
CA ASN A 704 7.45 25.80 -2.18
C ASN A 704 7.01 27.22 -2.55
N GLY A 705 7.91 28.04 -3.14
CA GLY A 705 7.61 29.40 -3.58
C GLY A 705 7.92 30.50 -2.56
N LEU A 706 8.37 30.19 -1.33
CA LEU A 706 8.86 31.21 -0.38
C LEU A 706 10.09 31.89 -0.99
N ARG A 707 10.06 33.22 -1.06
CA ARG A 707 11.18 34.03 -1.48
C ARG A 707 11.80 34.72 -0.28
N ALA A 708 13.10 34.77 -0.27
CA ALA A 708 13.88 35.38 0.79
C ALA A 708 14.91 36.30 0.18
N ASP A 709 14.94 37.50 0.69
CA ASP A 709 15.82 38.62 0.31
C ASP A 709 16.64 39.00 1.52
N ALA A 710 17.96 38.98 1.45
CA ALA A 710 18.80 39.28 2.56
C ALA A 710 19.85 40.33 2.22
N ASP A 711 19.93 41.33 3.04
CA ASP A 711 21.01 42.28 3.03
C ASP A 711 22.32 41.69 3.56
N THR A 712 23.44 42.42 3.33
CA THR A 712 24.75 42.03 3.84
C THR A 712 24.71 41.94 5.37
N THR A 713 24.94 40.74 5.90
CA THR A 713 25.06 40.50 7.34
C THR A 713 26.44 40.97 7.84
N ARG A 714 26.47 41.80 8.87
CA ARG A 714 27.69 42.33 9.47
C ARG A 714 27.76 41.90 10.93
N SER A 715 28.97 41.59 11.42
CA SER A 715 29.22 41.29 12.82
C SER A 715 30.52 41.98 13.28
N MET A 716 30.53 42.46 14.50
CA MET A 716 31.70 43.02 15.15
C MET A 716 31.77 42.55 16.60
N LEU A 717 32.59 41.53 16.85
CA LEU A 717 32.79 40.95 18.15
C LEU A 717 33.98 41.56 18.84
N GLY A 718 33.77 42.02 20.07
CA GLY A 718 34.83 42.34 21.04
C GLY A 718 34.93 41.20 22.07
N LYS A 719 36.13 40.73 22.31
CA LYS A 719 36.45 39.70 23.30
C LYS A 719 37.56 40.14 24.20
N ALA A 720 37.40 40.04 25.53
CA ALA A 720 38.45 40.25 26.49
C ALA A 720 38.55 39.04 27.44
N GLY A 721 39.73 38.51 27.61
CA GLY A 721 39.92 37.28 28.33
C GLY A 721 41.33 37.02 28.84
N MET A 722 41.53 35.83 29.35
CA MET A 722 42.81 35.37 29.86
C MET A 722 42.97 33.87 29.58
N ASN A 723 44.14 33.49 29.09
CA ASN A 723 44.59 32.10 29.03
C ASN A 723 45.43 31.82 30.28
N VAL A 724 45.23 30.66 30.91
CA VAL A 724 46.05 30.15 31.98
C VAL A 724 46.52 28.75 31.60
N GLY A 725 47.83 28.56 31.55
CA GLY A 725 48.37 27.29 31.05
C GLY A 725 49.69 26.90 31.72
N ARG A 726 50.18 25.72 31.32
CA ARG A 726 51.50 25.19 31.71
C ARG A 726 52.27 24.69 30.51
N SER A 727 53.53 25.09 30.39
CA SER A 727 54.46 24.62 29.35
C SER A 727 55.28 23.44 29.89
N MET A 728 55.07 22.23 29.37
CA MET A 728 55.80 21.04 29.76
C MET A 728 56.62 20.52 28.58
N THR A 729 57.91 20.21 28.84
CA THR A 729 58.76 19.53 27.83
C THR A 729 58.75 18.05 28.12
N LEU A 730 58.28 17.23 27.20
CA LEU A 730 58.24 15.78 27.35
C LEU A 730 59.64 15.16 27.11
N ALA A 731 59.83 13.93 27.53
CA ALA A 731 61.12 13.21 27.42
C ALA A 731 61.61 13.06 25.97
N ASN A 732 60.75 13.13 24.99
CA ASN A 732 61.09 13.10 23.56
C ASN A 732 61.40 14.47 22.94
N GLY A 733 61.48 15.52 23.78
CA GLY A 733 61.71 16.90 23.35
C GLY A 733 60.46 17.65 22.85
N SER A 734 59.29 17.00 22.79
CA SER A 734 58.03 17.65 22.40
C SER A 734 57.51 18.56 23.52
N LYS A 735 56.95 19.70 23.17
CA LYS A 735 56.29 20.64 24.10
C LYS A 735 54.84 20.33 24.21
N LEU A 736 54.27 20.20 25.42
CA LEU A 736 52.86 20.04 25.70
C LEU A 736 52.40 21.27 26.55
N GLN A 737 51.37 21.97 26.06
CA GLN A 737 50.87 23.19 26.71
C GLN A 737 49.36 23.14 26.94
N PRO A 738 48.88 22.40 27.95
CA PRO A 738 47.48 22.52 28.33
C PRO A 738 47.20 23.94 28.86
N HIS A 739 46.08 24.52 28.39
CA HIS A 739 45.63 25.81 28.84
C HIS A 739 44.10 25.87 28.97
N LEU A 740 43.62 26.75 29.83
CA LEU A 740 42.22 27.08 30.00
C LEU A 740 42.02 28.54 29.61
N THR A 741 41.01 28.82 28.77
CA THR A 741 40.66 30.19 28.38
C THR A 741 39.34 30.59 29.02
N ALA A 742 39.30 31.74 29.64
CA ALA A 742 38.10 32.40 30.13
C ALA A 742 37.99 33.79 29.46
N ALA A 743 36.83 34.09 28.84
CA ALA A 743 36.65 35.36 28.15
C ALA A 743 35.19 35.83 28.17
N VAL A 744 35.00 37.14 28.15
CA VAL A 744 33.71 37.79 27.89
C VAL A 744 33.71 38.25 26.47
N VAL A 745 32.57 37.95 25.75
CA VAL A 745 32.37 38.28 24.35
C VAL A 745 31.13 39.17 24.19
N ARG A 746 31.22 40.21 23.36
CA ARG A 746 30.11 41.12 23.10
C ARG A 746 30.03 41.40 21.59
N GLU A 747 28.81 41.32 21.06
CA GLU A 747 28.50 41.76 19.69
C GLU A 747 28.18 43.27 19.70
N PHE A 748 28.81 44.03 18.80
CA PHE A 748 28.66 45.47 18.68
C PHE A 748 27.97 45.90 17.39
N ALA A 749 27.90 45.03 16.36
CA ALA A 749 27.17 45.34 15.16
C ALA A 749 25.64 45.19 15.40
N ARG A 750 24.88 46.07 14.79
CA ARG A 750 23.42 45.97 14.73
C ARG A 750 23.06 45.61 13.31
N ASN A 751 22.51 44.42 13.11
CA ASN A 751 21.84 44.04 11.86
C ASN A 751 20.36 44.39 12.00
N ASN A 752 19.85 45.27 11.17
CA ASN A 752 18.44 45.69 11.17
C ASN A 752 17.57 44.62 10.51
#